data_20e78b4b2330cae580f720f291fde6bc
#
_entry.id   20e78b4b2330cae580f720f291fde6bc
#
_cell.length_a   1.000
_cell.length_b   1.000
_cell.length_c   1.000
_cell.angle_alpha   90.00
_cell.angle_beta   90.00
_cell.angle_gamma   90.00
#
_symmetry.space_group_name_H-M   'P 1'
#
loop_
_entity.id
_entity.type
_entity.pdbx_description
1 polymer ?
#
loop_
_entity_poly.entity_id
_entity_poly.type
_entity_poly.pdbx_seq_one_letter_code
_entity_poly.pdbx_strand_id
1 'polypeptide(L)'
;MPKVKTEYEVEKLFIERLCEIGYEYIELKNYDEVLENFREQIALFNKEKLIEKKGEAYLTDSEFSRLLTYIDNHTVYESAKILRDQYVLLLDNNETVYIDFLSDDSTRNIFQVTHQVTMDPAHKDDVVYKNRYDVTVIINGLPLIQIELKRPGVEINEAINQINRYRKFSFKGIFRYLQLFVVSNSVQTKYFSNENEMAGGEYNPILKSLVFFWTDEYNERINKLFEFTGDFFRKVAVIDMLLKYMVVKITEPVLMVMRPYQIYAVKAAMKRVLEANRDGYVFACTGSGKTLTSFKLAQLLRNENRVEKVIFLIDRKDLDDQTIDEYNSFEKDCVDRTDKTSVLIKQLKEKDRKLIVTTIQKLAIAVRNSKYSALMDSYRTQKVVFIIDECHRSQFGKMHADIKKHFTNANYIGFTGTPIFEANKGADGRTTADIFNAGKMDACLHKYMIKDAIADGNVLRFSVEYQRTIWANKISHKGINPEYIDNPEYCRQHNIDINELYHDEERIEKIARHIMEHHEQHVHPQGKDIYTALFAVDKIPTLGKYYDYFKKINEERPENQRLRIAAIFSYGANEDMDEGGDEHSRELLDRIMSDYNKMFDTAFTTDTFDAYRKDISKRMKQKDLPQIDILLVVNMFLTGFDAKPCNTLYLDKNLVWHTLVQAYSRTNRVDKVTKQFGQIVTYRNIKKAQDDALRLFSGDGDPNEYLLQNYEYYVNQWLNQVPILRKVARTPEEAGNLKSEDTIRMFILAFRRLSQTLATLKTFSKFDWNDLAVALDEDEYEEFKSWYLYFYDQTKHRTPNGKIPVPVDVDFDIELVRTDRINVVYICLLYTSPSPRDR
;
A
#
# COMPACT_ATOMS: atom_id res chain seq x y z
N MET A 1 -24.03 13.59 31.82
CA MET A 1 -23.32 13.22 30.60
C MET A 1 -23.58 14.30 29.55
N PRO A 2 -22.65 14.68 28.74
CA PRO A 2 -22.92 15.57 27.62
C PRO A 2 -23.93 14.87 26.68
N LYS A 3 -24.93 15.63 26.23
CA LYS A 3 -25.91 15.18 25.24
C LYS A 3 -25.16 14.80 23.97
N VAL A 4 -25.50 13.67 23.33
CA VAL A 4 -24.94 13.30 22.03
C VAL A 4 -25.24 14.44 21.05
N LYS A 5 -24.21 14.97 20.40
CA LYS A 5 -24.35 16.07 19.44
C LYS A 5 -25.10 15.61 18.21
N THR A 6 -26.03 16.43 17.73
CA THR A 6 -26.67 16.21 16.43
C THR A 6 -25.70 16.46 15.28
N GLU A 7 -26.00 15.96 14.09
CA GLU A 7 -25.20 16.28 12.87
C GLU A 7 -25.04 17.79 12.69
N TYR A 8 -26.09 18.55 12.85
CA TYR A 8 -26.05 20.01 12.77
C TYR A 8 -25.10 20.67 13.78
N GLU A 9 -25.06 20.18 15.02
CA GLU A 9 -24.15 20.69 16.05
C GLU A 9 -22.68 20.33 15.73
N VAL A 10 -22.46 19.14 15.17
CA VAL A 10 -21.12 18.72 14.72
C VAL A 10 -20.65 19.57 13.55
N GLU A 11 -21.52 19.79 12.56
CA GLU A 11 -21.26 20.62 11.39
C GLU A 11 -20.88 22.05 11.78
N LYS A 12 -21.67 22.66 12.65
CA LYS A 12 -21.42 24.02 13.15
C LYS A 12 -20.05 24.14 13.84
N LEU A 13 -19.75 23.24 14.76
CA LEU A 13 -18.45 23.21 15.46
C LEU A 13 -17.27 22.94 14.52
N PHE A 14 -17.48 22.12 13.49
CA PHE A 14 -16.46 21.86 12.49
C PHE A 14 -16.16 23.13 11.67
N ILE A 15 -17.18 23.87 11.25
CA ILE A 15 -17.03 25.16 10.56
C ILE A 15 -16.33 26.17 11.47
N GLU A 16 -16.76 26.30 12.75
CA GLU A 16 -16.08 27.17 13.72
C GLU A 16 -14.58 26.83 13.83
N ARG A 17 -14.26 25.52 13.86
CA ARG A 17 -12.86 25.06 13.91
C ARG A 17 -12.06 25.41 12.66
N LEU A 18 -12.67 25.34 11.46
CA LEU A 18 -12.05 25.79 10.22
C LEU A 18 -11.82 27.30 10.22
N CYS A 19 -12.76 28.09 10.73
CA CYS A 19 -12.60 29.55 10.90
C CYS A 19 -11.44 29.89 11.85
N GLU A 20 -11.26 29.16 12.96
CA GLU A 20 -10.15 29.35 13.90
C GLU A 20 -8.77 29.16 13.25
N ILE A 21 -8.66 28.27 12.25
CA ILE A 21 -7.43 28.04 11.49
C ILE A 21 -7.34 28.88 10.22
N GLY A 22 -8.26 29.88 10.07
CA GLY A 22 -8.16 30.96 9.10
C GLY A 22 -8.96 30.79 7.81
N TYR A 23 -9.96 29.89 7.76
CA TYR A 23 -10.95 29.86 6.68
C TYR A 23 -12.00 30.94 6.88
N GLU A 24 -12.49 31.50 5.79
CA GLU A 24 -13.61 32.46 5.81
C GLU A 24 -14.92 31.67 5.62
N TYR A 25 -15.86 31.85 6.56
CA TYR A 25 -17.19 31.29 6.38
C TYR A 25 -18.03 32.18 5.46
N ILE A 26 -18.63 31.55 4.44
CA ILE A 26 -19.55 32.22 3.50
C ILE A 26 -20.84 31.39 3.39
N GLU A 27 -21.97 32.07 3.27
CA GLU A 27 -23.26 31.41 3.07
C GLU A 27 -23.60 31.33 1.58
N LEU A 28 -23.55 30.12 0.98
CA LEU A 28 -23.91 29.86 -0.41
C LEU A 28 -24.98 28.78 -0.45
N LYS A 29 -26.17 29.09 -0.97
CA LYS A 29 -27.36 28.22 -0.88
C LYS A 29 -27.53 27.30 -2.09
N ASN A 30 -27.07 27.73 -3.24
CA ASN A 30 -27.32 27.07 -4.53
C ASN A 30 -26.11 27.20 -5.47
N TYR A 31 -26.18 26.51 -6.60
CA TYR A 31 -25.12 26.48 -7.59
C TYR A 31 -24.81 27.85 -8.21
N ASP A 32 -25.82 28.71 -8.44
CA ASP A 32 -25.61 30.02 -9.06
C ASP A 32 -24.83 30.94 -8.11
N GLU A 33 -25.10 30.92 -6.82
CA GLU A 33 -24.34 31.64 -5.80
C GLU A 33 -22.88 31.13 -5.72
N VAL A 34 -22.66 29.81 -5.90
CA VAL A 34 -21.30 29.26 -5.95
C VAL A 34 -20.55 29.74 -7.19
N LEU A 35 -21.23 29.83 -8.34
CA LEU A 35 -20.63 30.35 -9.59
C LEU A 35 -20.27 31.83 -9.47
N GLU A 36 -21.14 32.67 -8.88
CA GLU A 36 -20.83 34.08 -8.70
C GLU A 36 -19.65 34.26 -7.72
N ASN A 37 -19.65 33.53 -6.59
CA ASN A 37 -18.49 33.51 -5.71
C ASN A 37 -17.22 33.06 -6.45
N PHE A 38 -17.28 32.06 -7.34
CA PHE A 38 -16.12 31.66 -8.13
C PHE A 38 -15.63 32.82 -9.01
N ARG A 39 -16.53 33.53 -9.68
CA ARG A 39 -16.18 34.70 -10.49
C ARG A 39 -15.43 35.76 -9.70
N GLU A 40 -15.93 36.10 -8.52
CA GLU A 40 -15.33 37.10 -7.66
C GLU A 40 -13.96 36.64 -7.13
N GLN A 41 -13.86 35.42 -6.58
CA GLN A 41 -12.64 34.93 -5.95
C GLN A 41 -11.52 34.65 -6.94
N ILE A 42 -11.81 34.12 -8.14
CA ILE A 42 -10.77 33.90 -9.16
C ILE A 42 -10.24 35.23 -9.72
N ALA A 43 -11.10 36.23 -9.84
CA ALA A 43 -10.67 37.57 -10.24
C ALA A 43 -9.81 38.23 -9.15
N LEU A 44 -10.20 38.09 -7.88
CA LEU A 44 -9.42 38.59 -6.73
C LEU A 44 -8.07 37.90 -6.62
N PHE A 45 -8.02 36.60 -6.79
CA PHE A 45 -6.79 35.79 -6.77
C PHE A 45 -5.81 36.21 -7.87
N ASN A 46 -6.30 36.58 -9.06
CA ASN A 46 -5.52 37.06 -10.20
C ASN A 46 -5.49 38.57 -10.33
N LYS A 47 -5.85 39.35 -9.29
CA LYS A 47 -6.06 40.81 -9.34
C LYS A 47 -4.88 41.57 -9.93
N GLU A 48 -3.66 41.25 -9.56
CA GLU A 48 -2.45 41.93 -10.02
C GLU A 48 -2.31 41.84 -11.53
N LYS A 49 -2.51 40.65 -12.10
CA LYS A 49 -2.45 40.39 -13.54
C LYS A 49 -3.59 41.05 -14.29
N LEU A 50 -4.81 41.08 -13.72
CA LEU A 50 -5.98 41.72 -14.32
C LEU A 50 -5.83 43.24 -14.31
N ILE A 51 -5.37 43.83 -13.23
CA ILE A 51 -5.11 45.28 -13.14
C ILE A 51 -4.03 45.69 -14.14
N GLU A 52 -2.94 44.94 -14.26
CA GLU A 52 -1.88 45.21 -15.23
C GLU A 52 -2.42 45.24 -16.67
N LYS A 53 -3.35 44.34 -17.04
CA LYS A 53 -3.83 44.17 -18.41
C LYS A 53 -5.07 45.03 -18.77
N LYS A 54 -5.95 45.34 -17.82
CA LYS A 54 -7.19 46.09 -18.08
C LYS A 54 -7.53 47.16 -17.05
N GLY A 55 -6.70 47.35 -16.03
CA GLY A 55 -6.88 48.40 -15.01
C GLY A 55 -7.88 48.04 -13.90
N GLU A 56 -8.53 46.88 -13.94
CA GLU A 56 -9.61 46.52 -13.04
C GLU A 56 -9.48 45.01 -12.65
N ALA A 57 -9.86 44.68 -11.40
CA ALA A 57 -9.75 43.34 -10.84
C ALA A 57 -11.08 42.58 -10.87
N TYR A 58 -11.79 42.58 -11.97
CA TYR A 58 -13.03 41.83 -12.15
C TYR A 58 -13.09 41.18 -13.54
N LEU A 59 -13.95 40.16 -13.72
CA LEU A 59 -14.24 39.55 -15.00
C LEU A 59 -15.61 39.98 -15.53
N THR A 60 -15.67 40.41 -16.78
CA THR A 60 -16.96 40.71 -17.45
C THR A 60 -17.75 39.42 -17.68
N ASP A 61 -19.03 39.51 -18.03
CA ASP A 61 -19.86 38.36 -18.33
C ASP A 61 -19.27 37.51 -19.47
N SER A 62 -18.74 38.21 -20.47
CA SER A 62 -18.13 37.58 -21.65
C SER A 62 -16.79 36.89 -21.29
N GLU A 63 -15.94 37.53 -20.50
CA GLU A 63 -14.67 36.97 -20.01
C GLU A 63 -14.92 35.75 -19.10
N PHE A 64 -15.87 35.87 -18.18
CA PHE A 64 -16.24 34.78 -17.30
C PHE A 64 -16.86 33.60 -18.07
N SER A 65 -17.70 33.87 -19.07
CA SER A 65 -18.25 32.82 -19.95
C SER A 65 -17.15 32.06 -20.69
N ARG A 66 -16.09 32.76 -21.15
CA ARG A 66 -14.94 32.10 -21.79
C ARG A 66 -14.17 31.19 -20.79
N LEU A 67 -13.96 31.67 -19.56
CA LEU A 67 -13.34 30.88 -18.50
C LEU A 67 -14.18 29.64 -18.14
N LEU A 68 -15.51 29.80 -17.97
CA LEU A 68 -16.43 28.68 -17.71
C LEU A 68 -16.42 27.67 -18.84
N THR A 69 -16.43 28.11 -20.11
CA THR A 69 -16.33 27.21 -21.27
C THR A 69 -15.05 26.39 -21.25
N TYR A 70 -13.94 27.01 -20.81
CA TYR A 70 -12.67 26.28 -20.67
C TYR A 70 -12.70 25.23 -19.57
N ILE A 71 -13.26 25.54 -18.40
CA ILE A 71 -13.24 24.63 -17.23
C ILE A 71 -14.41 23.63 -17.21
N ASP A 72 -15.43 23.81 -18.05
CA ASP A 72 -16.60 22.93 -18.08
C ASP A 72 -16.31 21.61 -18.84
N ASN A 73 -17.11 20.60 -18.54
CA ASN A 73 -17.10 19.27 -19.22
C ASN A 73 -15.79 18.47 -19.13
N HIS A 74 -14.94 18.77 -18.16
CA HIS A 74 -13.74 17.98 -17.86
C HIS A 74 -14.03 16.82 -16.89
N THR A 75 -13.31 15.73 -17.05
CA THR A 75 -13.25 14.66 -16.05
C THR A 75 -12.50 15.13 -14.80
N VAL A 76 -12.67 14.44 -13.68
CA VAL A 76 -11.91 14.74 -12.43
C VAL A 76 -10.40 14.72 -12.67
N TYR A 77 -9.93 13.80 -13.53
CA TYR A 77 -8.54 13.70 -13.92
C TYR A 77 -8.04 14.95 -14.68
N GLU A 78 -8.81 15.44 -15.64
CA GLU A 78 -8.48 16.65 -16.40
C GLU A 78 -8.56 17.89 -15.51
N SER A 79 -9.57 17.99 -14.65
CA SER A 79 -9.70 19.06 -13.66
C SER A 79 -8.48 19.15 -12.74
N ALA A 80 -7.95 17.98 -12.32
CA ALA A 80 -6.72 17.96 -11.50
C ALA A 80 -5.48 18.50 -12.23
N LYS A 81 -5.41 18.34 -13.56
CA LYS A 81 -4.35 18.95 -14.37
C LYS A 81 -4.54 20.45 -14.52
N ILE A 82 -5.75 20.89 -14.85
CA ILE A 82 -6.11 22.31 -15.02
C ILE A 82 -5.76 23.12 -13.75
N LEU A 83 -6.03 22.57 -12.55
CA LEU A 83 -5.68 23.22 -11.28
C LEU A 83 -4.17 23.52 -11.12
N ARG A 84 -3.30 22.81 -11.84
CA ARG A 84 -1.84 22.91 -11.78
C ARG A 84 -1.25 23.71 -12.94
N ASP A 85 -2.10 24.15 -13.87
CA ASP A 85 -1.72 24.83 -15.09
C ASP A 85 -2.31 26.24 -15.10
N GLN A 86 -1.97 27.02 -16.13
CA GLN A 86 -2.49 28.36 -16.36
C GLN A 86 -3.44 28.36 -17.55
N TYR A 87 -4.52 29.11 -17.46
CA TYR A 87 -5.39 29.35 -18.58
C TYR A 87 -5.09 30.70 -19.24
N VAL A 88 -4.93 30.73 -20.57
CA VAL A 88 -4.75 31.95 -21.35
C VAL A 88 -6.13 32.52 -21.67
N LEU A 89 -6.58 33.51 -20.89
CA LEU A 89 -7.86 34.18 -21.10
C LEU A 89 -7.70 35.41 -22.01
N LEU A 90 -8.48 35.45 -23.10
CA LEU A 90 -8.63 36.64 -23.94
C LEU A 90 -9.60 37.57 -23.25
N LEU A 91 -9.15 38.81 -22.96
CA LEU A 91 -9.95 39.90 -22.39
C LEU A 91 -10.74 40.62 -23.47
N ASP A 92 -11.78 41.38 -23.06
CA ASP A 92 -12.64 42.11 -23.97
C ASP A 92 -11.92 43.32 -24.66
N ASN A 93 -10.78 43.76 -24.16
CA ASN A 93 -9.89 44.74 -24.75
C ASN A 93 -8.86 44.13 -25.72
N ASN A 94 -8.99 42.89 -26.10
CA ASN A 94 -8.07 42.09 -26.93
C ASN A 94 -6.68 41.80 -26.32
N GLU A 95 -6.44 42.14 -25.06
CA GLU A 95 -5.25 41.66 -24.33
C GLU A 95 -5.44 40.22 -23.82
N THR A 96 -4.35 39.52 -23.51
CA THR A 96 -4.38 38.20 -22.89
C THR A 96 -3.84 38.24 -21.48
N VAL A 97 -4.46 37.46 -20.59
CA VAL A 97 -4.01 37.23 -19.23
C VAL A 97 -3.89 35.74 -18.90
N TYR A 98 -2.86 35.39 -18.12
CA TYR A 98 -2.66 34.01 -17.65
C TYR A 98 -3.34 33.87 -16.30
N ILE A 99 -4.46 33.17 -16.26
CA ILE A 99 -5.23 32.89 -15.04
C ILE A 99 -4.61 31.68 -14.34
N ASP A 100 -4.17 31.90 -13.10
CA ASP A 100 -3.82 30.83 -12.16
C ASP A 100 -5.06 30.34 -11.43
N PHE A 101 -5.16 29.03 -11.15
CA PHE A 101 -6.23 28.46 -10.33
C PHE A 101 -5.80 28.22 -8.89
N LEU A 102 -4.55 27.80 -8.66
CA LEU A 102 -3.94 27.60 -7.34
C LEU A 102 -2.51 28.12 -7.30
N SER A 103 -2.06 28.51 -6.13
CA SER A 103 -0.65 28.84 -5.85
C SER A 103 -0.06 27.81 -4.88
N ASP A 104 1.20 27.46 -5.07
CA ASP A 104 2.00 26.66 -4.14
C ASP A 104 2.31 27.41 -2.83
N ASP A 105 2.31 28.74 -2.87
CA ASP A 105 2.30 29.60 -1.69
C ASP A 105 0.89 29.66 -1.10
N SER A 106 0.69 28.98 0.01
CA SER A 106 -0.62 28.90 0.68
C SER A 106 -1.16 30.26 1.12
N THR A 107 -0.29 31.28 1.34
CA THR A 107 -0.70 32.60 1.79
C THR A 107 -1.36 33.42 0.69
N ARG A 108 -1.13 33.08 -0.57
CA ARG A 108 -1.75 33.73 -1.72
C ARG A 108 -3.16 33.21 -2.01
N ASN A 109 -3.47 31.98 -1.58
CA ASN A 109 -4.77 31.39 -1.84
C ASN A 109 -5.85 31.90 -0.88
N ILE A 110 -7.07 32.04 -1.38
CA ILE A 110 -8.25 32.44 -0.63
C ILE A 110 -9.00 31.19 -0.19
N PHE A 111 -9.08 30.97 1.12
CA PHE A 111 -9.71 29.78 1.70
C PHE A 111 -11.07 30.13 2.29
N GLN A 112 -12.11 29.52 1.75
CA GLN A 112 -13.48 29.69 2.19
C GLN A 112 -14.10 28.34 2.59
N VAL A 113 -15.10 28.40 3.43
CA VAL A 113 -15.94 27.26 3.80
C VAL A 113 -17.40 27.64 3.72
N THR A 114 -18.20 26.79 3.10
CA THR A 114 -19.66 26.89 3.05
C THR A 114 -20.31 25.57 3.45
N HIS A 115 -21.61 25.61 3.72
CA HIS A 115 -22.36 24.43 4.08
C HIS A 115 -23.76 24.41 3.48
N GLN A 116 -24.36 23.22 3.44
CA GLN A 116 -25.75 23.00 3.05
C GLN A 116 -26.09 23.52 1.63
N VAL A 117 -25.08 23.53 0.72
CA VAL A 117 -25.31 23.90 -0.69
C VAL A 117 -26.27 22.91 -1.33
N THR A 118 -27.36 23.43 -1.92
CA THR A 118 -28.35 22.62 -2.61
C THR A 118 -28.05 22.54 -4.10
N MET A 119 -28.00 21.32 -4.63
CA MET A 119 -27.80 21.07 -6.07
C MET A 119 -29.04 20.47 -6.69
N ASP A 120 -29.44 20.98 -7.83
CA ASP A 120 -30.49 20.41 -8.66
C ASP A 120 -29.97 19.17 -9.41
N PRO A 121 -30.84 18.17 -9.74
CA PRO A 121 -30.45 16.99 -10.48
C PRO A 121 -29.76 17.30 -11.81
N ALA A 122 -28.78 16.50 -12.20
CA ALA A 122 -28.01 16.68 -13.44
C ALA A 122 -28.86 16.47 -14.72
N HIS A 123 -29.92 15.66 -14.67
CA HIS A 123 -30.84 15.38 -15.77
C HIS A 123 -32.29 15.55 -15.36
N LYS A 124 -33.11 16.15 -16.25
CA LYS A 124 -34.54 16.43 -15.99
C LYS A 124 -35.43 15.18 -15.83
N ASP A 125 -34.96 14.01 -16.28
CA ASP A 125 -35.70 12.75 -16.28
C ASP A 125 -35.31 11.84 -15.08
N ASP A 126 -34.32 12.19 -14.29
CA ASP A 126 -33.96 11.46 -13.09
C ASP A 126 -34.91 11.81 -11.92
N VAL A 127 -35.27 10.80 -11.13
CA VAL A 127 -36.06 10.95 -9.91
C VAL A 127 -35.48 12.08 -9.06
N VAL A 128 -36.31 13.08 -8.78
CA VAL A 128 -35.97 14.38 -8.20
C VAL A 128 -35.38 14.24 -6.79
N TYR A 129 -34.11 13.92 -6.65
CA TYR A 129 -33.37 14.07 -5.40
C TYR A 129 -32.64 15.40 -5.40
N LYS A 130 -33.14 16.38 -4.64
CA LYS A 130 -32.34 17.54 -4.26
C LYS A 130 -31.26 17.03 -3.30
N ASN A 131 -30.00 17.02 -3.75
CA ASN A 131 -28.88 16.72 -2.89
C ASN A 131 -28.41 17.98 -2.17
N ARG A 132 -28.13 17.85 -0.89
CA ARG A 132 -27.62 18.91 -0.03
C ARG A 132 -26.29 18.47 0.56
N TYR A 133 -25.25 19.25 0.33
CA TYR A 133 -23.89 18.93 0.73
C TYR A 133 -23.61 19.44 2.14
N ASP A 134 -23.07 18.63 3.04
CA ASP A 134 -22.87 19.03 4.43
C ASP A 134 -21.90 20.20 4.53
N VAL A 135 -20.61 20.03 4.21
CA VAL A 135 -19.61 21.09 4.23
C VAL A 135 -18.73 21.03 2.99
N THR A 136 -18.49 22.17 2.37
CA THR A 136 -17.61 22.29 1.20
C THR A 136 -16.52 23.33 1.46
N VAL A 137 -15.26 22.91 1.27
CA VAL A 137 -14.10 23.81 1.28
C VAL A 137 -13.87 24.32 -0.12
N ILE A 138 -13.82 25.64 -0.24
CA ILE A 138 -13.63 26.38 -1.49
C ILE A 138 -12.28 27.07 -1.43
N ILE A 139 -11.49 26.96 -2.50
CA ILE A 139 -10.19 27.64 -2.60
C ILE A 139 -10.18 28.43 -3.92
N ASN A 140 -9.92 29.75 -3.84
CA ASN A 140 -9.97 30.68 -4.97
C ASN A 140 -11.31 30.62 -5.73
N GLY A 141 -12.40 30.33 -5.01
CA GLY A 141 -13.75 30.17 -5.55
C GLY A 141 -14.09 28.79 -6.08
N LEU A 142 -13.14 27.84 -6.22
CA LEU A 142 -13.38 26.46 -6.67
C LEU A 142 -13.65 25.53 -5.50
N PRO A 143 -14.71 24.68 -5.55
CA PRO A 143 -14.96 23.63 -4.57
C PRO A 143 -13.94 22.50 -4.76
N LEU A 144 -13.03 22.32 -3.80
CA LEU A 144 -11.92 21.37 -3.92
C LEU A 144 -12.00 20.21 -2.93
N ILE A 145 -12.67 20.39 -1.78
CA ILE A 145 -12.83 19.34 -0.77
C ILE A 145 -14.28 19.29 -0.30
N GLN A 146 -14.90 18.12 -0.37
CA GLN A 146 -16.23 17.86 0.17
C GLN A 146 -16.14 17.06 1.46
N ILE A 147 -16.85 17.49 2.50
CA ILE A 147 -16.89 16.85 3.79
C ILE A 147 -18.31 16.37 4.06
N GLU A 148 -18.48 15.09 4.43
CA GLU A 148 -19.75 14.51 4.85
C GLU A 148 -19.65 14.08 6.32
N LEU A 149 -20.58 14.57 7.12
CA LEU A 149 -20.59 14.39 8.55
C LEU A 149 -21.78 13.52 8.97
N LYS A 150 -21.52 12.63 9.92
CA LYS A 150 -22.55 11.83 10.57
C LYS A 150 -22.47 12.03 12.09
N ARG A 151 -23.58 11.90 12.77
CA ARG A 151 -23.61 11.92 14.24
C ARG A 151 -22.83 10.73 14.81
N PRO A 152 -22.29 10.84 16.02
CA PRO A 152 -21.72 9.68 16.72
C PRO A 152 -22.74 8.54 16.82
N GLY A 153 -22.25 7.29 16.62
CA GLY A 153 -23.12 6.11 16.61
C GLY A 153 -23.60 5.69 15.21
N VAL A 154 -23.37 6.48 14.17
CA VAL A 154 -23.67 6.13 12.79
C VAL A 154 -22.40 5.59 12.12
N GLU A 155 -22.57 4.56 11.29
CA GLU A 155 -21.45 3.97 10.57
C GLU A 155 -20.90 4.94 9.51
N ILE A 156 -19.56 5.04 9.42
CA ILE A 156 -18.89 5.95 8.48
C ILE A 156 -19.15 5.58 7.01
N ASN A 157 -19.49 4.31 6.73
CA ASN A 157 -19.82 3.85 5.38
C ASN A 157 -21.07 4.53 4.81
N GLU A 158 -22.00 4.98 5.64
CA GLU A 158 -23.16 5.75 5.18
C GLU A 158 -22.73 7.07 4.52
N ALA A 159 -21.76 7.77 5.08
CA ALA A 159 -21.20 8.99 4.48
C ALA A 159 -20.48 8.68 3.14
N ILE A 160 -19.77 7.56 3.05
CA ILE A 160 -19.13 7.12 1.78
C ILE A 160 -20.20 6.82 0.73
N ASN A 161 -21.28 6.10 1.09
CA ASN A 161 -22.39 5.81 0.20
C ASN A 161 -23.11 7.08 -0.27
N GLN A 162 -23.21 8.08 0.60
CA GLN A 162 -23.77 9.39 0.29
C GLN A 162 -22.92 10.13 -0.77
N ILE A 163 -21.59 10.15 -0.61
CA ILE A 163 -20.67 10.72 -1.61
C ILE A 163 -20.78 9.97 -2.94
N ASN A 164 -20.85 8.62 -2.93
CA ASN A 164 -21.03 7.83 -4.15
C ASN A 164 -22.33 8.22 -4.88
N ARG A 165 -23.41 8.50 -4.15
CA ARG A 165 -24.67 9.00 -4.72
C ARG A 165 -24.48 10.39 -5.34
N TYR A 166 -23.76 11.31 -4.66
CA TYR A 166 -23.49 12.65 -5.19
C TYR A 166 -22.64 12.60 -6.46
N ARG A 167 -21.59 11.79 -6.48
CA ARG A 167 -20.75 11.57 -7.66
C ARG A 167 -21.57 11.12 -8.86
N LYS A 168 -22.54 10.24 -8.65
CA LYS A 168 -23.38 9.69 -9.71
C LYS A 168 -24.42 10.69 -10.22
N PHE A 169 -25.03 11.51 -9.36
CA PHE A 169 -26.23 12.23 -9.70
C PHE A 169 -26.15 13.76 -9.62
N SER A 170 -25.17 14.33 -8.94
CA SER A 170 -25.20 15.77 -8.64
C SER A 170 -23.92 16.56 -8.83
N PHE A 171 -22.74 15.95 -8.89
CA PHE A 171 -21.52 16.70 -9.16
C PHE A 171 -21.45 17.07 -10.65
N LYS A 172 -21.76 18.36 -10.94
CA LYS A 172 -21.75 18.96 -12.28
C LYS A 172 -21.02 20.30 -12.25
N GLY A 173 -20.64 20.80 -13.44
CA GLY A 173 -19.95 22.08 -13.57
C GLY A 173 -18.70 22.14 -12.70
N ILE A 174 -18.51 23.23 -11.95
CA ILE A 174 -17.30 23.42 -11.12
C ILE A 174 -17.19 22.44 -9.95
N PHE A 175 -18.24 21.70 -9.54
CA PHE A 175 -18.13 20.62 -8.56
C PHE A 175 -17.39 19.38 -9.09
N ARG A 176 -17.10 19.30 -10.39
CA ARG A 176 -16.18 18.30 -10.95
C ARG A 176 -14.71 18.56 -10.58
N TYR A 177 -14.42 19.75 -10.03
CA TYR A 177 -13.12 20.12 -9.49
C TYR A 177 -12.86 19.61 -8.07
N LEU A 178 -13.84 18.99 -7.42
CA LEU A 178 -13.63 18.29 -6.14
C LEU A 178 -12.54 17.23 -6.29
N GLN A 179 -11.47 17.40 -5.52
CA GLN A 179 -10.29 16.52 -5.56
C GLN A 179 -10.29 15.52 -4.41
N LEU A 180 -10.76 15.95 -3.24
CA LEU A 180 -10.70 15.21 -1.99
C LEU A 180 -12.06 15.12 -1.32
N PHE A 181 -12.28 13.99 -0.68
CA PHE A 181 -13.40 13.78 0.21
C PHE A 181 -12.91 13.51 1.63
N VAL A 182 -13.63 14.03 2.62
CA VAL A 182 -13.45 13.73 4.03
C VAL A 182 -14.78 13.23 4.58
N VAL A 183 -14.77 12.14 5.30
CA VAL A 183 -15.95 11.57 5.96
C VAL A 183 -15.68 11.41 7.45
N SER A 184 -16.66 11.77 8.29
CA SER A 184 -16.50 11.66 9.73
C SER A 184 -17.82 11.38 10.44
N ASN A 185 -17.75 10.57 11.50
CA ASN A 185 -18.80 10.45 12.51
C ASN A 185 -18.37 11.03 13.88
N SER A 186 -17.47 12.01 13.85
CA SER A 186 -16.82 12.68 15.00
C SER A 186 -15.76 11.82 15.72
N VAL A 187 -15.87 10.51 15.71
CA VAL A 187 -14.98 9.55 16.38
C VAL A 187 -13.98 8.95 15.40
N GLN A 188 -14.44 8.70 14.18
CA GLN A 188 -13.60 8.26 13.06
C GLN A 188 -13.68 9.31 11.97
N THR A 189 -12.50 9.69 11.45
CA THR A 189 -12.38 10.60 10.31
C THR A 189 -11.45 9.97 9.28
N LYS A 190 -11.90 9.96 8.04
CA LYS A 190 -11.15 9.38 6.91
C LYS A 190 -11.17 10.33 5.73
N TYR A 191 -10.20 10.16 4.82
CA TYR A 191 -10.11 10.92 3.59
C TYR A 191 -9.78 10.00 2.40
N PHE A 192 -10.15 10.44 1.20
CA PHE A 192 -9.89 9.76 -0.05
C PHE A 192 -9.97 10.73 -1.24
N SER A 193 -9.40 10.34 -2.37
CA SER A 193 -9.47 11.10 -3.60
C SER A 193 -10.80 10.89 -4.34
N ASN A 194 -11.16 11.89 -5.14
CA ASN A 194 -12.23 11.75 -6.12
C ASN A 194 -11.67 10.99 -7.34
N GLU A 195 -11.87 9.68 -7.39
CA GLU A 195 -11.43 8.86 -8.52
C GLU A 195 -12.21 9.21 -9.80
N ASN A 196 -11.58 8.94 -10.94
CA ASN A 196 -12.15 9.23 -12.25
C ASN A 196 -13.40 8.38 -12.57
N GLU A 197 -14.23 8.88 -13.49
CA GLU A 197 -15.36 8.14 -14.07
C GLU A 197 -14.88 6.98 -14.95
N MET A 198 -15.60 5.85 -14.98
CA MET A 198 -15.35 4.81 -15.96
C MET A 198 -15.69 5.26 -17.38
N ALA A 199 -15.06 4.66 -18.38
CA ALA A 199 -15.44 4.84 -19.77
C ALA A 199 -16.90 4.44 -19.97
N GLY A 200 -17.76 5.42 -20.33
CA GLY A 200 -19.22 5.22 -20.46
C GLY A 200 -20.05 5.98 -19.43
N GLY A 201 -19.44 6.78 -18.54
CA GLY A 201 -20.16 7.63 -17.58
C GLY A 201 -20.64 6.91 -16.33
N GLU A 202 -20.26 5.65 -16.11
CA GLU A 202 -20.53 4.93 -14.88
C GLU A 202 -19.43 5.22 -13.85
N TYR A 203 -19.83 5.53 -12.63
CA TYR A 203 -18.90 5.73 -11.51
C TYR A 203 -18.55 4.40 -10.86
N ASN A 204 -17.25 4.13 -10.71
CA ASN A 204 -16.80 3.07 -9.81
C ASN A 204 -17.18 3.43 -8.37
N PRO A 205 -17.84 2.52 -7.63
CA PRO A 205 -18.02 2.73 -6.20
C PRO A 205 -16.63 2.84 -5.54
N ILE A 206 -16.51 3.79 -4.61
CA ILE A 206 -15.26 4.01 -3.86
C ILE A 206 -14.88 2.72 -3.14
N LEU A 207 -13.71 2.20 -3.46
CA LEU A 207 -13.20 1.00 -2.80
C LEU A 207 -12.80 1.34 -1.35
N LYS A 208 -13.29 0.57 -0.39
CA LYS A 208 -12.94 0.73 1.03
C LYS A 208 -11.40 0.76 1.28
N SER A 209 -10.64 0.08 0.43
CA SER A 209 -9.16 0.04 0.49
C SER A 209 -8.48 1.35 0.07
N LEU A 210 -9.22 2.29 -0.53
CA LEU A 210 -8.73 3.60 -0.96
C LEU A 210 -9.21 4.74 -0.04
N VAL A 211 -9.82 4.40 1.09
CA VAL A 211 -10.29 5.33 2.11
C VAL A 211 -9.37 5.23 3.32
N PHE A 212 -8.62 6.29 3.59
CA PHE A 212 -7.50 6.28 4.52
C PHE A 212 -7.80 7.05 5.81
N PHE A 213 -7.19 6.61 6.92
CA PHE A 213 -7.04 7.46 8.09
C PHE A 213 -5.88 8.41 7.90
N TRP A 214 -5.95 9.59 8.52
CA TRP A 214 -4.81 10.46 8.68
C TRP A 214 -3.98 10.01 9.90
N THR A 215 -2.65 10.15 9.83
CA THR A 215 -1.74 9.80 10.93
C THR A 215 -0.75 10.93 11.18
N ASP A 216 -0.04 10.85 12.29
CA ASP A 216 1.16 11.62 12.52
C ASP A 216 2.42 10.98 11.85
N GLU A 217 3.59 11.54 12.10
CA GLU A 217 4.88 11.05 11.57
C GLU A 217 5.32 9.69 12.14
N TYR A 218 4.71 9.22 13.23
CA TYR A 218 4.96 7.92 13.87
C TYR A 218 3.93 6.84 13.48
N ASN A 219 3.06 7.13 12.52
CA ASN A 219 1.92 6.33 12.05
C ASN A 219 0.79 6.19 13.10
N GLU A 220 0.78 7.03 14.14
CA GLU A 220 -0.33 7.07 15.08
C GLU A 220 -1.53 7.80 14.45
N ARG A 221 -2.72 7.18 14.53
CA ARG A 221 -3.90 7.71 13.84
C ARG A 221 -4.52 8.90 14.56
N ILE A 222 -4.87 9.90 13.77
CA ILE A 222 -5.64 11.06 14.19
C ILE A 222 -7.10 10.83 13.79
N ASN A 223 -7.85 10.16 14.67
CA ASN A 223 -9.21 9.71 14.36
C ASN A 223 -10.27 10.77 14.60
N LYS A 224 -10.13 11.60 15.64
CA LYS A 224 -11.16 12.56 16.05
C LYS A 224 -11.24 13.74 15.09
N LEU A 225 -12.46 14.09 14.71
CA LEU A 225 -12.73 15.16 13.75
C LEU A 225 -11.96 16.45 14.06
N PHE A 226 -11.98 16.94 15.29
CA PHE A 226 -11.38 18.24 15.63
C PHE A 226 -9.85 18.20 15.68
N GLU A 227 -9.24 17.07 16.08
CA GLU A 227 -7.80 16.85 16.02
C GLU A 227 -7.35 16.73 14.56
N PHE A 228 -8.09 15.94 13.76
CA PHE A 228 -7.89 15.84 12.31
C PHE A 228 -7.97 17.21 11.63
N THR A 229 -8.97 18.02 11.97
CA THR A 229 -9.14 19.36 11.39
C THR A 229 -7.95 20.26 11.67
N GLY A 230 -7.42 20.22 12.89
CA GLY A 230 -6.28 21.05 13.29
C GLY A 230 -4.97 20.69 12.59
N ASP A 231 -4.83 19.46 12.09
CA ASP A 231 -3.63 19.01 11.39
C ASP A 231 -3.81 18.95 9.86
N PHE A 232 -4.85 18.28 9.39
CA PHE A 232 -5.10 18.05 7.96
C PHE A 232 -5.49 19.35 7.22
N PHE A 233 -6.35 20.19 7.81
CA PHE A 233 -6.87 21.41 7.18
C PHE A 233 -6.00 22.65 7.38
N ARG A 234 -4.79 22.54 7.92
CA ARG A 234 -3.84 23.65 7.87
C ARG A 234 -3.64 24.09 6.42
N LYS A 235 -3.74 25.37 6.11
CA LYS A 235 -3.68 25.91 4.74
C LYS A 235 -2.50 25.36 3.93
N VAL A 236 -1.31 25.33 4.52
CA VAL A 236 -0.11 24.74 3.89
C VAL A 236 -0.30 23.25 3.62
N ALA A 237 -0.87 22.50 4.57
CA ALA A 237 -1.06 21.05 4.39
C ALA A 237 -2.07 20.74 3.27
N VAL A 238 -3.15 21.52 3.17
CA VAL A 238 -4.15 21.38 2.10
C VAL A 238 -3.55 21.67 0.73
N ILE A 239 -2.81 22.78 0.58
CA ILE A 239 -2.16 23.13 -0.70
C ILE A 239 -1.10 22.08 -1.07
N ASP A 240 -0.28 21.66 -0.11
CA ASP A 240 0.68 20.56 -0.34
C ASP A 240 -0.03 19.27 -0.77
N MET A 241 -1.17 18.94 -0.13
CA MET A 241 -1.96 17.76 -0.51
C MET A 241 -2.43 17.86 -1.96
N LEU A 242 -3.07 18.96 -2.32
CA LEU A 242 -3.65 19.18 -3.65
C LEU A 242 -2.60 19.26 -4.76
N LEU A 243 -1.48 19.95 -4.54
CA LEU A 243 -0.48 20.18 -5.58
C LEU A 243 0.67 19.17 -5.58
N LYS A 244 1.12 18.69 -4.39
CA LYS A 244 2.32 17.84 -4.27
C LYS A 244 1.97 16.37 -4.04
N TYR A 245 0.94 16.06 -3.21
CA TYR A 245 0.68 14.69 -2.74
C TYR A 245 -0.53 14.01 -3.40
N MET A 246 -1.25 14.69 -4.27
CA MET A 246 -2.12 14.03 -5.22
C MET A 246 -1.33 13.57 -6.44
N VAL A 247 -1.61 12.36 -6.91
CA VAL A 247 -0.92 11.71 -8.01
C VAL A 247 -1.92 11.41 -9.12
N VAL A 248 -1.57 11.87 -10.30
CA VAL A 248 -2.35 11.65 -11.53
C VAL A 248 -1.71 10.48 -12.28
N LYS A 249 -2.40 9.33 -12.36
CA LYS A 249 -1.91 8.19 -13.15
C LYS A 249 -2.37 8.35 -14.59
N ILE A 250 -1.43 8.31 -15.54
CA ILE A 250 -1.69 8.64 -16.95
C ILE A 250 -2.20 7.43 -17.75
N THR A 251 -1.65 6.23 -17.48
CA THR A 251 -2.00 5.00 -18.22
C THR A 251 -3.41 4.52 -17.95
N GLU A 252 -3.88 4.75 -16.74
CA GLU A 252 -5.24 4.57 -16.29
C GLU A 252 -5.64 5.91 -15.70
N PRO A 253 -6.47 6.76 -16.37
CA PRO A 253 -6.75 8.13 -15.92
C PRO A 253 -7.44 8.14 -14.55
N VAL A 254 -6.65 8.02 -13.48
CA VAL A 254 -7.11 7.96 -12.09
C VAL A 254 -6.38 9.01 -11.26
N LEU A 255 -7.14 9.72 -10.44
CA LEU A 255 -6.61 10.64 -9.44
C LEU A 255 -6.45 9.88 -8.11
N MET A 256 -5.23 9.81 -7.61
CA MET A 256 -4.91 9.17 -6.33
C MET A 256 -4.41 10.18 -5.32
N VAL A 257 -4.68 9.96 -4.05
CA VAL A 257 -4.06 10.69 -2.95
C VAL A 257 -3.03 9.80 -2.24
N MET A 258 -1.86 10.36 -1.91
CA MET A 258 -0.84 9.63 -1.16
C MET A 258 -1.30 9.37 0.27
N ARG A 259 -0.87 8.24 0.80
CA ARG A 259 -1.12 7.85 2.19
C ARG A 259 -0.20 8.62 3.16
N PRO A 260 -0.58 8.82 4.42
CA PRO A 260 0.18 9.65 5.35
C PRO A 260 1.65 9.21 5.49
N TYR A 261 1.91 7.93 5.71
CA TYR A 261 3.28 7.41 5.83
C TYR A 261 4.14 7.68 4.58
N GLN A 262 3.54 7.67 3.38
CA GLN A 262 4.24 8.03 2.13
C GLN A 262 4.61 9.52 2.12
N ILE A 263 3.68 10.37 2.56
CA ILE A 263 3.89 11.82 2.66
C ILE A 263 5.01 12.12 3.66
N TYR A 264 4.96 11.52 4.86
CA TYR A 264 5.99 11.72 5.88
C TYR A 264 7.35 11.18 5.46
N ALA A 265 7.40 10.03 4.79
CA ALA A 265 8.63 9.49 4.23
C ALA A 265 9.25 10.44 3.20
N VAL A 266 8.45 11.00 2.29
CA VAL A 266 8.92 12.00 1.30
C VAL A 266 9.39 13.28 2.00
N LYS A 267 8.61 13.82 2.96
CA LYS A 267 9.00 15.01 3.73
C LYS A 267 10.31 14.82 4.48
N ALA A 268 10.48 13.69 5.15
CA ALA A 268 11.70 13.36 5.88
C ALA A 268 12.92 13.24 4.95
N ALA A 269 12.75 12.61 3.78
CA ALA A 269 13.80 12.47 2.78
C ALA A 269 14.16 13.83 2.14
N MET A 270 13.17 14.67 1.80
CA MET A 270 13.40 16.04 1.30
C MET A 270 14.20 16.86 2.30
N LYS A 271 13.78 16.86 3.57
CA LYS A 271 14.47 17.57 4.66
C LYS A 271 15.89 17.06 4.83
N ARG A 272 16.13 15.74 4.78
CA ARG A 272 17.46 15.13 4.88
C ARG A 272 18.39 15.62 3.77
N VAL A 273 17.92 15.68 2.53
CA VAL A 273 18.70 16.10 1.36
C VAL A 273 18.94 17.61 1.35
N LEU A 274 17.91 18.42 1.58
CA LEU A 274 17.94 19.86 1.33
C LEU A 274 18.47 20.68 2.51
N GLU A 275 18.20 20.23 3.75
CA GLU A 275 18.58 20.95 4.95
C GLU A 275 19.82 20.32 5.62
N ALA A 276 19.80 19.01 5.85
CA ALA A 276 20.88 18.33 6.56
C ALA A 276 22.06 17.93 5.65
N ASN A 277 21.87 17.85 4.34
CA ASN A 277 22.84 17.40 3.35
C ASN A 277 23.47 16.03 3.71
N ARG A 278 22.65 15.06 4.12
CA ARG A 278 23.07 13.74 4.60
C ARG A 278 22.33 12.63 3.86
N ASP A 279 22.92 11.43 3.92
CA ASP A 279 22.30 10.21 3.44
C ASP A 279 21.25 9.70 4.43
N GLY A 280 20.41 8.77 3.99
CA GLY A 280 19.43 8.08 4.83
C GLY A 280 18.65 7.02 4.07
N TYR A 281 17.82 6.27 4.79
CA TYR A 281 16.93 5.30 4.15
C TYR A 281 15.53 5.32 4.76
N VAL A 282 14.55 4.89 3.95
CA VAL A 282 13.16 4.69 4.34
C VAL A 282 12.92 3.19 4.49
N PHE A 283 12.45 2.78 5.67
CA PHE A 283 11.99 1.43 5.91
C PHE A 283 10.50 1.35 5.61
N ALA A 284 10.14 0.83 4.45
CA ALA A 284 8.76 0.67 4.01
C ALA A 284 8.54 -0.77 3.56
N CYS A 285 7.63 -1.49 4.22
CA CYS A 285 7.39 -2.91 3.96
C CYS A 285 7.03 -3.19 2.50
N THR A 286 7.21 -4.42 2.09
CA THR A 286 6.85 -4.86 0.73
C THR A 286 5.34 -4.70 0.52
N GLY A 287 4.93 -4.02 -0.55
CA GLY A 287 3.51 -3.73 -0.83
C GLY A 287 2.98 -2.40 -0.32
N SER A 288 3.79 -1.63 0.38
CA SER A 288 3.43 -0.29 0.86
C SER A 288 3.44 0.81 -0.22
N GLY A 289 3.76 0.49 -1.49
CA GLY A 289 3.87 1.49 -2.56
C GLY A 289 5.20 2.27 -2.54
N LYS A 290 6.32 1.59 -2.25
CA LYS A 290 7.68 2.17 -2.31
C LYS A 290 7.95 2.90 -3.62
N THR A 291 7.55 2.31 -4.76
CA THR A 291 7.75 2.88 -6.10
C THR A 291 7.07 4.24 -6.24
N LEU A 292 5.82 4.38 -5.79
CA LEU A 292 5.12 5.67 -5.80
C LEU A 292 5.80 6.69 -4.88
N THR A 293 6.23 6.26 -3.70
CA THR A 293 6.91 7.14 -2.72
C THR A 293 8.24 7.64 -3.26
N SER A 294 9.05 6.75 -3.85
CA SER A 294 10.34 7.09 -4.45
C SER A 294 10.20 7.93 -5.72
N PHE A 295 9.18 7.66 -6.55
CA PHE A 295 8.84 8.50 -7.69
C PHE A 295 8.49 9.93 -7.25
N LYS A 296 7.60 10.08 -6.25
CA LYS A 296 7.21 11.40 -5.75
C LYS A 296 8.40 12.16 -5.16
N LEU A 297 9.26 11.48 -4.42
CA LEU A 297 10.52 12.07 -3.94
C LEU A 297 11.39 12.55 -5.11
N ALA A 298 11.57 11.73 -6.14
CA ALA A 298 12.33 12.09 -7.33
C ALA A 298 11.71 13.28 -8.07
N GLN A 299 10.39 13.30 -8.21
CA GLN A 299 9.64 14.38 -8.86
C GLN A 299 9.82 15.71 -8.12
N LEU A 300 9.71 15.73 -6.79
CA LEU A 300 9.89 16.93 -6.01
C LEU A 300 11.35 17.42 -6.00
N LEU A 301 12.30 16.50 -5.84
CA LEU A 301 13.74 16.84 -5.85
C LEU A 301 14.22 17.41 -7.20
N ARG A 302 13.73 16.89 -8.34
CA ARG A 302 14.13 17.43 -9.65
C ARG A 302 13.62 18.85 -9.89
N ASN A 303 12.55 19.27 -9.21
CA ASN A 303 12.02 20.63 -9.31
C ASN A 303 12.79 21.62 -8.42
N GLU A 304 13.66 21.13 -7.53
CA GLU A 304 14.51 21.97 -6.70
C GLU A 304 15.66 22.56 -7.50
N ASN A 305 15.81 23.87 -7.46
CA ASN A 305 16.86 24.59 -8.19
C ASN A 305 18.28 24.20 -7.74
N ARG A 306 18.41 23.72 -6.50
CA ARG A 306 19.68 23.29 -5.91
C ARG A 306 20.12 21.89 -6.33
N VAL A 307 19.24 21.11 -6.98
CA VAL A 307 19.52 19.73 -7.41
C VAL A 307 19.77 19.70 -8.91
N GLU A 308 20.93 19.25 -9.32
CA GLU A 308 21.31 19.14 -10.74
C GLU A 308 20.73 17.91 -11.41
N LYS A 309 20.85 16.75 -10.74
CA LYS A 309 20.33 15.46 -11.24
C LYS A 309 19.77 14.63 -10.10
N VAL A 310 18.69 13.90 -10.40
CA VAL A 310 18.16 12.81 -9.59
C VAL A 310 18.39 11.51 -10.35
N ILE A 311 19.10 10.57 -9.76
CA ILE A 311 19.44 9.29 -10.39
C ILE A 311 18.86 8.16 -9.54
N PHE A 312 17.90 7.44 -10.12
CA PHE A 312 17.32 6.25 -9.51
C PHE A 312 18.16 5.03 -9.85
N LEU A 313 18.72 4.39 -8.84
CA LEU A 313 19.59 3.21 -8.98
C LEU A 313 18.82 1.94 -8.67
N ILE A 314 18.81 1.02 -9.61
CA ILE A 314 18.18 -0.30 -9.50
C ILE A 314 19.27 -1.38 -9.48
N ASP A 315 19.01 -2.43 -8.69
CA ASP A 315 19.99 -3.53 -8.53
C ASP A 315 20.00 -4.50 -9.73
N ARG A 316 18.82 -4.85 -10.26
CA ARG A 316 18.68 -5.87 -11.32
C ARG A 316 17.96 -5.33 -12.54
N LYS A 317 18.35 -5.84 -13.73
CA LYS A 317 17.67 -5.56 -15.00
C LYS A 317 16.17 -5.94 -14.96
N ASP A 318 15.81 -6.96 -14.21
CA ASP A 318 14.43 -7.46 -14.13
C ASP A 318 13.47 -6.48 -13.45
N LEU A 319 13.99 -5.68 -12.50
CA LEU A 319 13.25 -4.61 -11.81
C LEU A 319 13.26 -3.30 -12.60
N ASP A 320 14.20 -3.14 -13.54
CA ASP A 320 14.37 -1.95 -14.37
C ASP A 320 13.08 -1.69 -15.20
N ASP A 321 12.62 -2.69 -15.95
CA ASP A 321 11.43 -2.59 -16.80
C ASP A 321 10.17 -2.23 -16.00
N GLN A 322 9.93 -2.91 -14.89
CA GLN A 322 8.73 -2.66 -14.06
C GLN A 322 8.75 -1.26 -13.43
N THR A 323 9.89 -0.82 -12.92
CA THR A 323 10.04 0.51 -12.30
C THR A 323 9.89 1.62 -13.35
N ILE A 324 10.48 1.43 -14.54
CA ILE A 324 10.34 2.37 -15.65
C ILE A 324 8.89 2.47 -16.12
N ASP A 325 8.22 1.34 -16.32
CA ASP A 325 6.82 1.31 -16.75
C ASP A 325 5.92 1.97 -15.69
N GLU A 326 6.18 1.74 -14.39
CA GLU A 326 5.45 2.34 -13.30
C GLU A 326 5.71 3.87 -13.20
N TYR A 327 6.96 4.34 -13.33
CA TYR A 327 7.28 5.76 -13.35
C TYR A 327 6.64 6.47 -14.54
N ASN A 328 6.72 5.89 -15.73
CA ASN A 328 6.07 6.43 -16.93
C ASN A 328 4.53 6.37 -16.86
N SER A 329 3.96 5.52 -15.99
CA SER A 329 2.51 5.53 -15.73
C SER A 329 2.05 6.74 -14.92
N PHE A 330 2.94 7.33 -14.11
CA PHE A 330 2.66 8.55 -13.35
C PHE A 330 2.99 9.82 -14.12
N GLU A 331 4.02 9.78 -14.97
CA GLU A 331 4.42 10.92 -15.81
C GLU A 331 5.00 10.42 -17.13
N LYS A 332 4.34 10.79 -18.23
CA LYS A 332 4.70 10.32 -19.57
C LYS A 332 6.15 10.66 -19.93
N ASP A 333 6.89 9.64 -20.41
CA ASP A 333 8.26 9.78 -20.90
C ASP A 333 9.22 10.43 -19.87
N CYS A 334 8.90 10.33 -18.57
CA CYS A 334 9.75 10.90 -17.52
C CYS A 334 11.07 10.16 -17.38
N VAL A 335 11.12 8.89 -17.77
CA VAL A 335 12.32 8.07 -17.79
C VAL A 335 12.38 7.18 -19.02
N ASP A 336 13.57 7.04 -19.60
CA ASP A 336 13.86 6.11 -20.68
C ASP A 336 14.73 4.95 -20.19
N ARG A 337 14.63 3.83 -20.91
CA ARG A 337 15.49 2.68 -20.66
C ARG A 337 16.96 3.01 -20.94
N THR A 338 17.83 2.64 -20.01
CA THR A 338 19.27 2.75 -20.19
C THR A 338 19.88 1.37 -20.52
N ASP A 339 19.56 0.82 -21.69
CA ASP A 339 20.02 -0.53 -22.07
C ASP A 339 21.54 -0.65 -22.12
N LYS A 340 22.24 0.42 -22.49
CA LYS A 340 23.71 0.47 -22.59
C LYS A 340 24.27 1.68 -21.85
N THR A 341 25.52 1.58 -21.37
CA THR A 341 26.24 2.70 -20.72
C THR A 341 26.30 3.95 -21.63
N SER A 342 26.37 3.77 -22.96
CA SER A 342 26.36 4.90 -23.90
C SER A 342 25.04 5.69 -23.87
N VAL A 343 23.89 5.03 -23.61
CA VAL A 343 22.59 5.70 -23.45
C VAL A 343 22.57 6.50 -22.16
N LEU A 344 23.06 5.94 -21.05
CA LEU A 344 23.22 6.68 -19.79
C LEU A 344 24.06 7.95 -19.98
N ILE A 345 25.17 7.86 -20.69
CA ILE A 345 26.04 9.01 -20.99
C ILE A 345 25.31 10.08 -21.83
N LYS A 346 24.48 9.66 -22.80
CA LYS A 346 23.65 10.60 -23.55
C LYS A 346 22.65 11.32 -22.64
N GLN A 347 21.93 10.59 -21.80
CA GLN A 347 20.97 11.16 -20.84
C GLN A 347 21.63 12.10 -19.82
N LEU A 348 22.84 11.78 -19.34
CA LEU A 348 23.60 12.67 -18.47
C LEU A 348 23.98 14.00 -19.14
N LYS A 349 24.22 14.01 -20.45
CA LYS A 349 24.54 15.23 -21.22
C LYS A 349 23.33 16.15 -21.43
N GLU A 350 22.11 15.62 -21.39
CA GLU A 350 20.86 16.37 -21.57
C GLU A 350 20.57 17.20 -20.31
N LYS A 351 20.75 18.54 -20.37
CA LYS A 351 20.55 19.41 -19.20
C LYS A 351 19.12 19.40 -18.67
N ASP A 352 18.15 19.36 -19.56
CA ASP A 352 16.72 19.40 -19.22
C ASP A 352 16.23 18.08 -18.59
N ARG A 353 16.92 16.97 -18.81
CA ARG A 353 16.62 15.68 -18.22
C ARG A 353 17.23 15.58 -16.83
N LYS A 354 16.50 16.01 -15.83
CA LYS A 354 16.95 15.97 -14.43
C LYS A 354 16.75 14.60 -13.76
N LEU A 355 15.84 13.75 -14.25
CA LEU A 355 15.56 12.41 -13.70
C LEU A 355 16.09 11.31 -14.65
N ILE A 356 16.90 10.41 -14.11
CA ILE A 356 17.50 9.28 -14.84
C ILE A 356 17.29 8.00 -14.03
N VAL A 357 16.87 6.91 -14.69
CA VAL A 357 16.82 5.56 -14.11
C VAL A 357 17.90 4.71 -14.73
N THR A 358 18.74 4.06 -13.91
CA THR A 358 19.84 3.22 -14.38
C THR A 358 20.21 2.15 -13.35
N THR A 359 21.00 1.16 -13.78
CA THR A 359 21.54 0.17 -12.85
C THR A 359 22.87 0.65 -12.24
N ILE A 360 23.17 0.17 -11.04
CA ILE A 360 24.42 0.50 -10.34
C ILE A 360 25.65 0.08 -11.15
N GLN A 361 25.56 -1.05 -11.87
CA GLN A 361 26.63 -1.57 -12.74
C GLN A 361 26.98 -0.59 -13.87
N LYS A 362 25.96 -0.08 -14.59
CA LYS A 362 26.15 0.88 -15.70
C LYS A 362 26.77 2.17 -15.21
N LEU A 363 26.33 2.67 -14.03
CA LEU A 363 26.88 3.88 -13.45
C LEU A 363 28.34 3.67 -12.99
N ALA A 364 28.65 2.55 -12.35
CA ALA A 364 30.03 2.20 -11.95
C ALA A 364 30.97 2.08 -13.17
N ILE A 365 30.49 1.48 -14.27
CA ILE A 365 31.23 1.44 -15.55
C ILE A 365 31.48 2.86 -16.09
N ALA A 366 30.45 3.72 -16.06
CA ALA A 366 30.58 5.11 -16.51
C ALA A 366 31.65 5.88 -15.71
N VAL A 367 31.68 5.71 -14.39
CA VAL A 367 32.65 6.35 -13.47
C VAL A 367 34.08 5.83 -13.71
N ARG A 368 34.24 4.52 -13.95
CA ARG A 368 35.57 3.90 -14.11
C ARG A 368 36.19 4.06 -15.51
N ASN A 369 35.36 4.34 -16.53
CA ASN A 369 35.84 4.36 -17.91
C ASN A 369 36.41 5.74 -18.27
N SER A 370 37.72 5.77 -18.60
CA SER A 370 38.45 6.99 -18.98
C SER A 370 37.82 7.75 -20.16
N LYS A 371 37.11 7.06 -21.08
CA LYS A 371 36.38 7.68 -22.18
C LYS A 371 35.31 8.68 -21.74
N TYR A 372 34.77 8.50 -20.51
CA TYR A 372 33.68 9.32 -19.98
C TYR A 372 34.14 10.25 -18.85
N SER A 373 35.44 10.26 -18.49
CA SER A 373 35.99 10.99 -17.34
C SER A 373 35.63 12.48 -17.34
N ALA A 374 35.77 13.17 -18.46
CA ALA A 374 35.46 14.62 -18.55
C ALA A 374 34.01 14.95 -18.22
N LEU A 375 33.04 14.11 -18.65
CA LEU A 375 31.64 14.27 -18.29
C LEU A 375 31.39 13.90 -16.83
N MET A 376 31.92 12.78 -16.37
CA MET A 376 31.71 12.32 -15.00
C MET A 376 32.35 13.30 -14.00
N ASP A 377 33.53 13.84 -14.29
CA ASP A 377 34.20 14.84 -13.45
C ASP A 377 33.42 16.15 -13.36
N SER A 378 32.65 16.53 -14.38
CA SER A 378 31.77 17.70 -14.33
C SER A 378 30.65 17.54 -13.27
N TYR A 379 30.22 16.32 -12.96
CA TYR A 379 29.24 16.03 -11.91
C TYR A 379 29.85 15.81 -10.52
N ARG A 380 31.17 15.79 -10.39
CA ARG A 380 31.86 15.41 -9.15
C ARG A 380 31.45 16.27 -7.95
N THR A 381 31.29 17.58 -8.17
CA THR A 381 30.98 18.56 -7.12
C THR A 381 29.54 19.08 -7.21
N GLN A 382 28.80 18.70 -8.26
CA GLN A 382 27.41 19.11 -8.41
C GLN A 382 26.51 18.34 -7.44
N LYS A 383 25.39 18.96 -7.08
CA LYS A 383 24.38 18.34 -6.22
C LYS A 383 23.62 17.26 -6.98
N VAL A 384 23.98 16.01 -6.76
CA VAL A 384 23.30 14.84 -7.32
C VAL A 384 22.61 14.07 -6.21
N VAL A 385 21.36 13.66 -6.43
CA VAL A 385 20.64 12.82 -5.47
C VAL A 385 20.45 11.44 -6.06
N PHE A 386 20.92 10.43 -5.34
CA PHE A 386 20.72 9.02 -5.69
C PHE A 386 19.57 8.45 -4.87
N ILE A 387 18.59 7.88 -5.55
CA ILE A 387 17.51 7.11 -4.94
C ILE A 387 17.79 5.64 -5.23
N ILE A 388 17.82 4.79 -4.19
CA ILE A 388 18.23 3.40 -4.30
C ILE A 388 17.11 2.50 -3.83
N ASP A 389 16.55 1.69 -4.75
CA ASP A 389 15.57 0.68 -4.36
C ASP A 389 16.25 -0.61 -3.87
N GLU A 390 15.57 -1.33 -2.96
CA GLU A 390 16.05 -2.54 -2.30
C GLU A 390 17.49 -2.39 -1.76
N CYS A 391 17.75 -1.27 -1.09
CA CYS A 391 19.08 -0.82 -0.66
C CYS A 391 19.78 -1.71 0.38
N HIS A 392 19.12 -2.79 0.84
CA HIS A 392 19.69 -3.79 1.75
C HIS A 392 20.58 -4.81 1.06
N ARG A 393 20.63 -4.86 -0.28
CA ARG A 393 21.38 -5.90 -1.00
C ARG A 393 22.89 -5.67 -0.94
N SER A 394 23.63 -6.74 -0.69
CA SER A 394 25.10 -6.73 -0.48
C SER A 394 25.92 -6.27 -1.68
N GLN A 395 25.36 -6.34 -2.92
CA GLN A 395 26.05 -5.93 -4.15
C GLN A 395 26.39 -4.43 -4.21
N PHE A 396 25.75 -3.61 -3.37
CA PHE A 396 26.09 -2.18 -3.27
C PHE A 396 27.48 -1.91 -2.65
N GLY A 397 28.13 -2.87 -2.02
CA GLY A 397 29.37 -2.66 -1.25
C GLY A 397 30.47 -1.94 -2.02
N LYS A 398 31.11 -2.62 -2.99
CA LYS A 398 32.28 -2.07 -3.70
C LYS A 398 31.92 -1.05 -4.77
N MET A 399 30.90 -1.33 -5.59
CA MET A 399 30.43 -0.41 -6.64
C MET A 399 29.86 0.88 -6.04
N HIS A 400 29.07 0.78 -4.97
CA HIS A 400 28.55 1.94 -4.25
C HIS A 400 29.68 2.80 -3.66
N ALA A 401 30.74 2.18 -3.08
CA ALA A 401 31.90 2.90 -2.58
C ALA A 401 32.62 3.69 -3.68
N ASP A 402 32.80 3.13 -4.86
CA ASP A 402 33.42 3.82 -6.00
C ASP A 402 32.59 5.01 -6.49
N ILE A 403 31.26 4.82 -6.60
CA ILE A 403 30.33 5.90 -6.97
C ILE A 403 30.38 7.01 -5.92
N LYS A 404 30.29 6.65 -4.62
CA LYS A 404 30.33 7.61 -3.51
C LYS A 404 31.65 8.39 -3.45
N LYS A 405 32.75 7.76 -3.77
CA LYS A 405 34.08 8.41 -3.87
C LYS A 405 34.14 9.42 -5.02
N HIS A 406 33.45 9.15 -6.13
CA HIS A 406 33.43 10.03 -7.29
C HIS A 406 32.55 11.27 -7.05
N PHE A 407 31.28 11.08 -6.61
CA PHE A 407 30.32 12.16 -6.42
C PHE A 407 30.47 12.74 -4.99
N THR A 408 31.27 13.78 -4.83
CA THR A 408 31.63 14.34 -3.49
C THR A 408 30.50 15.19 -2.87
N ASN A 409 29.57 15.70 -3.67
CA ASN A 409 28.40 16.49 -3.20
C ASN A 409 27.09 15.78 -3.52
N ALA A 410 27.04 14.47 -3.36
CA ALA A 410 25.83 13.69 -3.57
C ALA A 410 25.17 13.28 -2.25
N ASN A 411 23.86 13.03 -2.31
CA ASN A 411 23.11 12.34 -1.26
C ASN A 411 22.54 11.03 -1.77
N TYR A 412 22.45 10.08 -0.86
CA TYR A 412 21.95 8.73 -1.12
C TYR A 412 20.73 8.49 -0.23
N ILE A 413 19.56 8.26 -0.84
CA ILE A 413 18.32 7.93 -0.15
C ILE A 413 17.91 6.52 -0.54
N GLY A 414 17.96 5.60 0.42
CA GLY A 414 17.60 4.19 0.24
C GLY A 414 16.13 3.93 0.53
N PHE A 415 15.52 2.99 -0.20
CA PHE A 415 14.22 2.40 0.11
C PHE A 415 14.39 0.90 0.29
N THR A 416 13.83 0.34 1.36
CA THR A 416 13.84 -1.11 1.59
C THR A 416 12.67 -1.55 2.45
N GLY A 417 12.16 -2.77 2.16
CA GLY A 417 11.16 -3.43 3.00
C GLY A 417 11.77 -4.34 4.07
N THR A 418 13.07 -4.59 3.98
CA THR A 418 13.78 -5.56 4.83
C THR A 418 15.21 -5.09 5.11
N PRO A 419 15.39 -4.05 5.96
CA PRO A 419 16.73 -3.56 6.31
C PRO A 419 17.63 -4.64 6.90
N ILE A 420 18.93 -4.48 6.73
CA ILE A 420 19.93 -5.31 7.43
C ILE A 420 20.18 -4.66 8.78
N PHE A 421 19.91 -5.43 9.84
CA PHE A 421 20.19 -5.09 11.23
C PHE A 421 21.35 -5.93 11.76
N GLU A 422 21.76 -5.74 13.02
CA GLU A 422 22.80 -6.54 13.66
C GLU A 422 22.51 -8.04 13.64
N ALA A 423 21.24 -8.43 13.81
CA ALA A 423 20.81 -9.83 13.91
C ALA A 423 20.83 -10.59 12.57
N ASN A 424 20.78 -9.90 11.43
CA ASN A 424 20.72 -10.51 10.10
C ASN A 424 21.83 -10.01 9.15
N LYS A 425 22.99 -9.59 9.70
CA LYS A 425 24.16 -9.18 8.94
C LYS A 425 24.61 -10.29 7.99
N GLY A 426 24.93 -9.88 6.75
CA GLY A 426 25.56 -10.73 5.76
C GLY A 426 27.08 -10.85 5.95
N ALA A 427 27.74 -11.49 5.00
CA ALA A 427 29.20 -11.73 5.02
C ALA A 427 30.04 -10.43 5.05
N ASP A 428 29.50 -9.29 4.58
CA ASP A 428 30.16 -8.00 4.60
C ASP A 428 30.13 -7.29 5.97
N GLY A 429 29.38 -7.82 6.94
CA GLY A 429 29.32 -7.37 8.32
C GLY A 429 28.69 -5.99 8.55
N ARG A 430 28.06 -5.37 7.53
CA ARG A 430 27.45 -4.04 7.61
C ARG A 430 25.94 -4.10 7.75
N THR A 431 25.38 -3.16 8.51
CA THR A 431 23.95 -2.89 8.56
C THR A 431 23.54 -1.90 7.46
N THR A 432 22.23 -1.80 7.19
CA THR A 432 21.70 -0.76 6.28
C THR A 432 22.05 0.64 6.81
N ALA A 433 22.03 0.86 8.12
CA ALA A 433 22.44 2.14 8.72
C ALA A 433 23.91 2.47 8.46
N ASP A 434 24.82 1.48 8.52
CA ASP A 434 26.23 1.66 8.23
C ASP A 434 26.48 2.05 6.77
N ILE A 435 25.72 1.50 5.82
CA ILE A 435 25.83 1.82 4.39
C ILE A 435 25.53 3.29 4.12
N PHE A 436 24.51 3.84 4.76
CA PHE A 436 24.11 5.22 4.60
C PHE A 436 24.88 6.20 5.48
N ASN A 437 25.73 5.72 6.40
CA ASN A 437 26.66 6.49 7.26
C ASN A 437 26.06 7.79 7.81
N ALA A 438 24.78 7.77 8.16
CA ALA A 438 24.04 8.97 8.54
C ALA A 438 24.16 9.32 10.03
N GLY A 439 25.10 8.68 10.76
CA GLY A 439 25.17 8.73 12.21
C GLY A 439 24.34 7.61 12.83
N LYS A 440 24.78 7.13 13.98
CA LYS A 440 24.36 5.83 14.52
C LYS A 440 22.84 5.66 14.79
N MET A 441 22.05 6.72 14.91
CA MET A 441 20.65 6.61 15.30
C MET A 441 19.63 7.24 14.32
N ASP A 442 20.05 8.06 13.39
CA ASP A 442 19.16 8.84 12.53
C ASP A 442 19.24 8.48 11.03
N ALA A 443 19.81 7.33 10.69
CA ALA A 443 19.89 6.85 9.31
C ALA A 443 18.53 6.47 8.72
N CYS A 444 17.65 5.91 9.55
CA CYS A 444 16.27 5.58 9.16
C CYS A 444 15.39 6.82 9.28
N LEU A 445 14.90 7.31 8.13
CA LEU A 445 14.15 8.55 8.03
C LEU A 445 12.68 8.40 8.40
N HIS A 446 12.10 7.26 8.05
CA HIS A 446 10.72 6.90 8.35
C HIS A 446 10.57 5.38 8.35
N LYS A 447 9.68 4.85 9.18
CA LYS A 447 9.38 3.42 9.30
C LYS A 447 7.90 3.18 9.03
N TYR A 448 7.62 2.27 8.11
CA TYR A 448 6.29 1.71 7.89
C TYR A 448 6.41 0.20 7.74
N MET A 449 6.16 -0.50 8.82
CA MET A 449 6.42 -1.93 8.96
C MET A 449 5.23 -2.77 8.48
N ILE A 450 5.42 -4.09 8.38
CA ILE A 450 4.37 -5.00 7.94
C ILE A 450 3.15 -4.98 8.87
N LYS A 451 3.36 -4.78 10.18
CA LYS A 451 2.28 -4.63 11.17
C LYS A 451 1.38 -3.43 10.85
N ASP A 452 2.01 -2.28 10.52
CA ASP A 452 1.31 -1.04 10.19
C ASP A 452 0.50 -1.23 8.90
N ALA A 453 1.12 -1.88 7.89
CA ALA A 453 0.48 -2.14 6.61
C ALA A 453 -0.71 -3.11 6.70
N ILE A 454 -0.64 -4.12 7.57
CA ILE A 454 -1.76 -5.03 7.87
C ILE A 454 -2.86 -4.27 8.64
N ALA A 455 -2.47 -3.45 9.62
CA ALA A 455 -3.39 -2.64 10.38
C ALA A 455 -4.19 -1.67 9.52
N ASP A 456 -3.54 -1.07 8.53
CA ASP A 456 -4.16 -0.14 7.58
C ASP A 456 -4.91 -0.83 6.43
N GLY A 457 -4.86 -2.17 6.34
CA GLY A 457 -5.45 -2.91 5.22
C GLY A 457 -4.73 -2.70 3.88
N ASN A 458 -3.49 -2.21 3.92
CA ASN A 458 -2.68 -1.99 2.72
C ASN A 458 -2.09 -3.27 2.15
N VAL A 459 -1.88 -4.25 3.01
CA VAL A 459 -1.52 -5.63 2.67
C VAL A 459 -2.38 -6.59 3.47
N LEU A 460 -2.55 -7.80 2.93
CA LEU A 460 -3.29 -8.86 3.61
C LEU A 460 -2.40 -9.55 4.66
N ARG A 461 -3.05 -10.19 5.61
CA ARG A 461 -2.43 -11.10 6.56
C ARG A 461 -1.98 -12.39 5.88
N PHE A 462 -1.26 -13.23 6.61
CA PHE A 462 -0.86 -14.55 6.14
C PHE A 462 -1.63 -15.65 6.89
N SER A 463 -1.95 -16.73 6.17
CA SER A 463 -2.30 -18.04 6.72
C SER A 463 -1.17 -19.01 6.39
N VAL A 464 -0.56 -19.62 7.39
CA VAL A 464 0.58 -20.52 7.19
C VAL A 464 0.21 -21.92 7.61
N GLU A 465 0.27 -22.86 6.66
CA GLU A 465 0.07 -24.29 6.88
C GLU A 465 1.41 -25.02 6.87
N TYR A 466 1.70 -25.73 7.95
CA TYR A 466 2.91 -26.54 8.06
C TYR A 466 2.58 -27.98 7.77
N GLN A 467 3.13 -28.53 6.67
CA GLN A 467 2.93 -29.92 6.26
C GLN A 467 4.12 -30.77 6.70
N ARG A 468 3.84 -31.82 7.47
CA ARG A 468 4.87 -32.79 7.85
C ARG A 468 5.08 -33.76 6.70
N THR A 469 6.31 -33.86 6.22
CA THR A 469 6.67 -34.69 5.05
C THR A 469 7.57 -35.87 5.38
N ILE A 470 8.08 -35.99 6.60
CA ILE A 470 8.99 -37.07 7.06
C ILE A 470 8.30 -37.80 8.21
N TRP A 471 8.09 -39.12 8.05
CA TRP A 471 7.35 -39.94 8.98
C TRP A 471 8.25 -40.93 9.74
N ALA A 472 7.86 -41.25 10.95
CA ALA A 472 8.62 -42.06 11.91
C ALA A 472 9.01 -43.46 11.43
N ASN A 473 8.22 -44.09 10.56
CA ASN A 473 8.37 -45.49 10.21
C ASN A 473 9.67 -45.84 9.47
N LYS A 474 10.24 -44.91 8.72
CA LYS A 474 11.56 -45.08 8.06
C LYS A 474 12.75 -44.85 9.03
N ILE A 475 12.52 -44.29 10.21
CA ILE A 475 13.56 -43.77 11.13
C ILE A 475 13.55 -44.51 12.47
N SER A 476 12.45 -45.18 12.86
CA SER A 476 12.25 -45.84 14.14
C SER A 476 13.27 -46.93 14.46
N HIS A 477 13.97 -47.48 13.47
CA HIS A 477 14.98 -48.52 13.66
C HIS A 477 16.29 -48.01 14.29
N LYS A 478 16.48 -46.71 14.52
CA LYS A 478 17.72 -46.12 15.06
C LYS A 478 17.52 -45.27 16.33
N GLY A 479 16.37 -45.34 16.99
CA GLY A 479 16.09 -44.54 18.19
C GLY A 479 15.98 -43.03 17.93
N ILE A 480 15.68 -42.64 16.71
CA ILE A 480 15.55 -41.22 16.24
C ILE A 480 14.13 -40.74 16.52
N ASN A 481 14.00 -39.62 17.22
CA ASN A 481 12.70 -38.97 17.43
C ASN A 481 12.30 -38.15 16.19
N PRO A 482 11.17 -38.50 15.53
CA PRO A 482 10.71 -37.80 14.31
C PRO A 482 10.41 -36.33 14.52
N GLU A 483 10.11 -35.92 15.73
CA GLU A 483 9.79 -34.49 16.06
C GLU A 483 11.01 -33.58 15.90
N TYR A 484 12.23 -34.13 15.97
CA TYR A 484 13.46 -33.37 15.90
C TYR A 484 14.24 -33.52 14.59
N ILE A 485 13.68 -34.21 13.61
CA ILE A 485 14.34 -34.50 12.32
C ILE A 485 14.57 -33.23 11.48
N ASP A 486 13.75 -32.22 11.68
CA ASP A 486 13.92 -30.93 11.02
C ASP A 486 14.91 -30.00 11.77
N ASN A 487 15.52 -30.46 12.84
CA ASN A 487 16.54 -29.74 13.57
C ASN A 487 17.94 -30.14 13.03
N PRO A 488 18.67 -29.20 12.37
CA PRO A 488 19.99 -29.51 11.79
C PRO A 488 21.03 -29.99 12.82
N GLU A 489 20.90 -29.57 14.08
CA GLU A 489 21.81 -29.98 15.16
C GLU A 489 21.50 -31.39 15.63
N TYR A 490 20.23 -31.72 15.76
CA TYR A 490 19.78 -33.10 16.06
C TYR A 490 20.20 -34.06 14.95
N CYS A 491 20.04 -33.69 13.66
CA CYS A 491 20.46 -34.49 12.53
C CYS A 491 21.99 -34.74 12.53
N ARG A 492 22.79 -33.71 12.84
CA ARG A 492 24.24 -33.86 12.97
C ARG A 492 24.63 -34.80 14.09
N GLN A 493 23.98 -34.75 15.25
CA GLN A 493 24.25 -35.63 16.39
C GLN A 493 23.92 -37.08 16.10
N HIS A 494 22.99 -37.37 15.20
CA HIS A 494 22.54 -38.68 14.82
C HIS A 494 23.06 -39.16 13.46
N ASN A 495 24.02 -38.44 12.85
CA ASN A 495 24.59 -38.76 11.53
C ASN A 495 23.54 -38.89 10.42
N ILE A 496 22.52 -38.05 10.45
CA ILE A 496 21.45 -38.00 9.42
C ILE A 496 21.79 -36.87 8.42
N ASP A 497 21.89 -37.22 7.15
CA ASP A 497 21.94 -36.20 6.10
C ASP A 497 20.51 -35.71 5.78
N ILE A 498 20.18 -34.57 6.34
CA ILE A 498 18.87 -33.93 6.13
C ILE A 498 18.63 -33.56 4.66
N ASN A 499 19.69 -33.32 3.88
CA ASN A 499 19.57 -32.96 2.48
C ASN A 499 19.15 -34.22 1.66
N GLU A 500 19.68 -35.38 1.98
CA GLU A 500 19.25 -36.62 1.33
C GLU A 500 17.76 -36.91 1.56
N LEU A 501 17.27 -36.69 2.81
CA LEU A 501 15.85 -36.83 3.13
C LEU A 501 14.95 -35.84 2.38
N TYR A 502 15.42 -34.60 2.23
CA TYR A 502 14.62 -33.57 1.52
C TYR A 502 14.56 -33.83 0.02
N HIS A 503 15.54 -34.51 -0.59
CA HIS A 503 15.59 -34.80 -2.01
C HIS A 503 15.15 -36.24 -2.37
N ASP A 504 14.61 -36.98 -1.39
CA ASP A 504 14.03 -38.30 -1.59
C ASP A 504 12.87 -38.26 -2.60
N GLU A 505 12.88 -39.16 -3.58
CA GLU A 505 11.92 -39.16 -4.69
C GLU A 505 10.48 -39.44 -4.24
N GLU A 506 10.30 -40.34 -3.27
CA GLU A 506 8.98 -40.64 -2.71
C GLU A 506 8.39 -39.44 -2.00
N ARG A 507 9.24 -38.65 -1.29
CA ARG A 507 8.82 -37.40 -0.66
C ARG A 507 8.40 -36.38 -1.69
N ILE A 508 9.18 -36.20 -2.76
CA ILE A 508 8.89 -35.23 -3.84
C ILE A 508 7.57 -35.59 -4.54
N GLU A 509 7.36 -36.88 -4.86
CA GLU A 509 6.11 -37.34 -5.48
C GLU A 509 4.91 -37.11 -4.57
N LYS A 510 5.00 -37.39 -3.27
CA LYS A 510 3.93 -37.16 -2.30
C LYS A 510 3.57 -35.68 -2.17
N ILE A 511 4.57 -34.80 -2.14
CA ILE A 511 4.34 -33.35 -2.10
C ILE A 511 3.67 -32.88 -3.39
N ALA A 512 4.15 -33.36 -4.56
CA ALA A 512 3.54 -33.00 -5.84
C ALA A 512 2.07 -33.43 -5.89
N ARG A 513 1.75 -34.65 -5.44
CA ARG A 513 0.39 -35.18 -5.37
C ARG A 513 -0.47 -34.38 -4.41
N HIS A 514 0.02 -34.06 -3.20
CA HIS A 514 -0.66 -33.25 -2.21
C HIS A 514 -1.00 -31.84 -2.75
N ILE A 515 -0.06 -31.19 -3.42
CA ILE A 515 -0.31 -29.87 -4.04
C ILE A 515 -1.42 -29.99 -5.08
N MET A 516 -1.35 -30.99 -5.97
CA MET A 516 -2.34 -31.15 -7.03
C MET A 516 -3.73 -31.45 -6.50
N GLU A 517 -3.86 -32.24 -5.43
CA GLU A 517 -5.15 -32.60 -4.82
C GLU A 517 -5.81 -31.44 -4.08
N HIS A 518 -5.02 -30.57 -3.44
CA HIS A 518 -5.52 -29.50 -2.59
C HIS A 518 -5.44 -28.10 -3.24
N HIS A 519 -4.93 -28.00 -4.47
CA HIS A 519 -4.70 -26.71 -5.13
C HIS A 519 -5.96 -25.85 -5.24
N GLU A 520 -7.08 -26.45 -5.66
CA GLU A 520 -8.35 -25.74 -5.79
C GLU A 520 -8.81 -25.09 -4.48
N GLN A 521 -8.63 -25.78 -3.35
CA GLN A 521 -9.02 -25.26 -2.03
C GLN A 521 -8.23 -24.00 -1.66
N HIS A 522 -6.96 -23.93 -2.08
CA HIS A 522 -6.10 -22.79 -1.78
C HIS A 522 -6.33 -21.59 -2.71
N VAL A 523 -6.63 -21.84 -4.00
CA VAL A 523 -6.77 -20.78 -5.01
C VAL A 523 -8.21 -20.34 -5.26
N HIS A 524 -9.21 -21.05 -4.70
CA HIS A 524 -10.62 -20.68 -4.77
C HIS A 524 -11.23 -20.47 -3.37
N PRO A 525 -10.75 -19.51 -2.59
CA PRO A 525 -11.14 -19.34 -1.18
C PRO A 525 -12.63 -19.15 -0.94
N GLN A 526 -13.42 -18.75 -1.97
CA GLN A 526 -14.89 -18.62 -1.89
C GLN A 526 -15.61 -19.16 -3.13
N GLY A 527 -14.97 -19.99 -3.92
CA GLY A 527 -15.57 -20.66 -5.08
C GLY A 527 -15.94 -19.77 -6.28
N LYS A 528 -15.64 -18.45 -6.23
CA LYS A 528 -16.04 -17.49 -7.27
C LYS A 528 -14.88 -16.93 -8.11
N ASP A 529 -13.73 -16.70 -7.47
CA ASP A 529 -12.56 -16.13 -8.13
C ASP A 529 -11.41 -17.13 -8.14
N ILE A 530 -10.67 -17.17 -9.25
CA ILE A 530 -9.50 -18.02 -9.42
C ILE A 530 -8.26 -17.17 -9.15
N TYR A 531 -7.35 -17.72 -8.34
CA TYR A 531 -6.07 -17.11 -8.02
C TYR A 531 -4.93 -18.01 -8.50
N THR A 532 -3.73 -17.46 -8.57
CA THR A 532 -2.52 -18.15 -9.01
C THR A 532 -1.62 -18.51 -7.84
N ALA A 533 -0.75 -19.49 -8.02
CA ALA A 533 0.20 -19.95 -7.02
C ALA A 533 1.66 -19.91 -7.50
N LEU A 534 2.57 -19.65 -6.55
CA LEU A 534 4.01 -19.86 -6.71
C LEU A 534 4.40 -21.13 -5.96
N PHE A 535 5.31 -21.93 -6.52
CA PHE A 535 5.95 -23.02 -5.81
C PHE A 535 7.46 -22.81 -5.77
N ALA A 536 7.99 -22.50 -4.61
CA ALA A 536 9.41 -22.26 -4.39
C ALA A 536 10.13 -23.53 -3.97
N VAL A 537 11.15 -23.89 -4.74
CA VAL A 537 11.99 -25.11 -4.55
C VAL A 537 13.43 -24.67 -4.30
N ASP A 538 14.19 -25.52 -3.62
CA ASP A 538 15.55 -25.17 -3.20
C ASP A 538 16.57 -25.16 -4.37
N LYS A 539 16.48 -26.09 -5.32
CA LYS A 539 17.48 -26.29 -6.40
C LYS A 539 16.82 -26.57 -7.76
N ILE A 540 17.56 -26.28 -8.85
CA ILE A 540 17.10 -26.56 -10.23
C ILE A 540 16.84 -28.05 -10.48
N PRO A 541 17.70 -28.99 -10.07
CA PRO A 541 17.43 -30.42 -10.26
C PRO A 541 16.16 -30.89 -9.54
N THR A 542 15.90 -30.37 -8.32
CA THR A 542 14.69 -30.67 -7.54
C THR A 542 13.45 -30.10 -8.24
N LEU A 543 13.55 -28.89 -8.81
CA LEU A 543 12.48 -28.28 -9.61
C LEU A 543 12.13 -29.16 -10.82
N GLY A 544 13.14 -29.70 -11.53
CA GLY A 544 12.94 -30.60 -12.65
C GLY A 544 12.14 -31.85 -12.25
N LYS A 545 12.49 -32.48 -11.12
CA LYS A 545 11.75 -33.63 -10.59
C LYS A 545 10.29 -33.30 -10.26
N TYR A 546 10.05 -32.17 -9.58
CA TYR A 546 8.69 -31.69 -9.30
C TYR A 546 7.90 -31.44 -10.58
N TYR A 547 8.54 -30.80 -11.58
CA TYR A 547 7.89 -30.55 -12.86
C TYR A 547 7.44 -31.82 -13.56
N ASP A 548 8.28 -32.86 -13.56
CA ASP A 548 7.99 -34.17 -14.16
C ASP A 548 6.84 -34.89 -13.42
N TYR A 549 6.84 -34.87 -12.07
CA TYR A 549 5.74 -35.44 -11.29
C TYR A 549 4.44 -34.67 -11.50
N PHE A 550 4.47 -33.34 -11.53
CA PHE A 550 3.27 -32.54 -11.83
C PHE A 550 2.72 -32.84 -13.22
N LYS A 551 3.56 -32.98 -14.22
CA LYS A 551 3.15 -33.34 -15.58
C LYS A 551 2.49 -34.71 -15.60
N LYS A 552 3.09 -35.70 -14.98
CA LYS A 552 2.55 -37.06 -14.87
C LYS A 552 1.18 -37.09 -14.18
N ILE A 553 1.05 -36.44 -13.02
CA ILE A 553 -0.21 -36.38 -12.26
C ILE A 553 -1.29 -35.58 -13.04
N ASN A 554 -0.88 -34.55 -13.76
CA ASN A 554 -1.79 -33.74 -14.55
C ASN A 554 -2.33 -34.50 -15.79
N GLU A 555 -1.55 -35.40 -16.36
CA GLU A 555 -1.99 -36.30 -17.44
C GLU A 555 -3.03 -37.32 -16.98
N GLU A 556 -3.04 -37.70 -15.69
CA GLU A 556 -4.06 -38.58 -15.07
C GLU A 556 -5.42 -37.87 -14.93
N ARG A 557 -5.44 -36.49 -15.00
CA ARG A 557 -6.67 -35.71 -14.86
C ARG A 557 -7.44 -35.58 -16.17
N PRO A 558 -8.79 -35.42 -16.10
CA PRO A 558 -9.60 -35.04 -17.24
C PRO A 558 -9.06 -33.73 -17.86
N GLU A 559 -9.11 -33.60 -19.17
CA GLU A 559 -8.51 -32.46 -19.90
C GLU A 559 -9.01 -31.10 -19.40
N ASN A 560 -10.30 -31.00 -19.08
CA ASN A 560 -10.93 -29.78 -18.56
C ASN A 560 -10.54 -29.42 -17.10
N GLN A 561 -9.86 -30.31 -16.38
CA GLN A 561 -9.37 -30.12 -15.00
C GLN A 561 -7.84 -30.04 -14.93
N ARG A 562 -7.16 -30.07 -16.09
CA ARG A 562 -5.71 -29.95 -16.14
C ARG A 562 -5.26 -28.55 -15.77
N LEU A 563 -4.27 -28.45 -14.89
CA LEU A 563 -3.67 -27.19 -14.47
C LEU A 563 -2.60 -26.73 -15.47
N ARG A 564 -2.50 -25.45 -15.69
CA ARG A 564 -1.45 -24.82 -16.48
C ARG A 564 -0.24 -24.57 -15.59
N ILE A 565 0.75 -25.43 -15.69
CA ILE A 565 1.95 -25.44 -14.85
C ILE A 565 3.14 -24.99 -15.68
N ALA A 566 3.85 -23.97 -15.19
CA ALA A 566 5.05 -23.44 -15.80
C ALA A 566 6.20 -23.40 -14.80
N ALA A 567 7.42 -23.24 -15.28
CA ALA A 567 8.58 -23.07 -14.41
C ALA A 567 9.57 -22.06 -14.99
N ILE A 568 10.26 -21.32 -14.11
CA ILE A 568 11.29 -20.37 -14.51
C ILE A 568 12.44 -20.34 -13.50
N PHE A 569 13.66 -20.35 -14.02
CA PHE A 569 14.89 -20.22 -13.23
C PHE A 569 16.00 -19.61 -14.08
N SER A 570 17.03 -19.04 -13.44
CA SER A 570 18.21 -18.50 -14.13
C SER A 570 19.19 -19.65 -14.44
N TYR A 571 19.63 -19.75 -15.69
CA TYR A 571 20.58 -20.75 -16.18
C TYR A 571 21.97 -20.20 -16.44
N GLY A 572 22.17 -18.88 -16.35
CA GLY A 572 23.49 -18.24 -16.49
C GLY A 572 24.26 -18.23 -15.16
N ALA A 573 25.57 -18.28 -15.24
CA ALA A 573 26.45 -18.10 -14.09
C ALA A 573 26.23 -16.68 -13.52
N ASN A 574 25.44 -16.58 -12.47
CA ASN A 574 25.33 -15.36 -11.66
C ASN A 574 26.43 -15.44 -10.58
N GLU A 575 27.23 -14.36 -10.47
CA GLU A 575 28.35 -14.21 -9.53
C GLU A 575 27.97 -14.40 -8.04
N ASP A 576 26.68 -14.61 -7.71
CA ASP A 576 26.19 -14.70 -6.33
C ASP A 576 25.78 -16.10 -5.88
N MET A 577 25.94 -17.15 -6.72
CA MET A 577 25.61 -18.53 -6.32
C MET A 577 26.66 -19.52 -6.83
N ASP A 578 27.15 -20.36 -5.92
CA ASP A 578 28.03 -21.53 -6.16
C ASP A 578 27.38 -22.64 -7.03
N GLU A 579 26.28 -22.36 -7.72
CA GLU A 579 25.61 -23.30 -8.62
C GLU A 579 25.91 -22.87 -10.06
N GLY A 580 26.96 -23.43 -10.61
CA GLY A 580 27.35 -23.28 -11.99
C GLY A 580 26.20 -23.59 -12.95
N GLY A 581 25.95 -22.75 -13.94
CA GLY A 581 25.04 -23.02 -15.05
C GLY A 581 25.54 -24.25 -15.79
N ASP A 582 24.99 -25.41 -15.46
CA ASP A 582 25.30 -26.70 -16.05
C ASP A 582 24.57 -26.80 -17.40
N GLU A 583 25.16 -27.42 -18.40
CA GLU A 583 24.54 -27.73 -19.71
C GLU A 583 23.17 -28.42 -19.51
N HIS A 584 23.05 -29.20 -18.45
CA HIS A 584 21.82 -29.88 -18.01
C HIS A 584 20.68 -28.95 -17.59
N SER A 585 21.00 -27.81 -16.99
CA SER A 585 19.99 -26.78 -16.57
C SER A 585 19.39 -26.07 -17.80
N ARG A 586 20.17 -25.88 -18.85
CA ARG A 586 19.68 -25.30 -20.12
C ARG A 586 18.75 -26.26 -20.85
N GLU A 587 19.11 -27.56 -20.95
CA GLU A 587 18.28 -28.59 -21.55
C GLU A 587 16.92 -28.71 -20.82
N LEU A 588 16.93 -28.67 -19.48
CA LEU A 588 15.71 -28.69 -18.69
C LEU A 588 14.81 -27.48 -19.01
N LEU A 589 15.39 -26.29 -19.11
CA LEU A 589 14.65 -25.07 -19.42
C LEU A 589 14.07 -25.11 -20.84
N ASP A 590 14.83 -25.58 -21.84
CA ASP A 590 14.36 -25.75 -23.23
C ASP A 590 13.17 -26.72 -23.30
N ARG A 591 13.19 -27.82 -22.54
CA ARG A 591 12.09 -28.76 -22.44
C ARG A 591 10.83 -28.11 -21.83
N ILE A 592 11.00 -27.37 -20.72
CA ILE A 592 9.90 -26.65 -20.06
C ILE A 592 9.31 -25.59 -20.99
N MET A 593 10.17 -24.84 -21.71
CA MET A 593 9.72 -23.84 -22.69
C MET A 593 8.95 -24.49 -23.86
N SER A 594 9.36 -25.67 -24.31
CA SER A 594 8.64 -26.40 -25.34
C SER A 594 7.22 -26.76 -24.91
N ASP A 595 7.06 -27.23 -23.67
CA ASP A 595 5.73 -27.54 -23.13
C ASP A 595 4.88 -26.25 -22.94
N TYR A 596 5.50 -25.16 -22.47
CA TYR A 596 4.88 -23.84 -22.35
C TYR A 596 4.40 -23.30 -23.70
N ASN A 597 5.24 -23.41 -24.74
CA ASN A 597 4.90 -22.98 -26.09
C ASN A 597 3.66 -23.71 -26.64
N LYS A 598 3.55 -25.01 -26.37
CA LYS A 598 2.35 -25.81 -26.75
C LYS A 598 1.11 -25.37 -25.97
N MET A 599 1.28 -25.04 -24.68
CA MET A 599 0.19 -24.67 -23.79
C MET A 599 -0.42 -23.30 -24.14
N PHE A 600 0.40 -22.36 -24.60
CA PHE A 600 0.00 -20.96 -24.80
C PHE A 600 0.13 -20.47 -26.25
N ASP A 601 0.42 -21.34 -27.19
CA ASP A 601 0.64 -21.04 -28.61
C ASP A 601 1.69 -19.96 -28.81
N THR A 602 2.89 -20.18 -28.25
CA THR A 602 4.04 -19.29 -28.30
C THR A 602 5.25 -20.00 -28.89
N ALA A 603 6.36 -19.28 -29.11
CA ALA A 603 7.58 -19.81 -29.75
C ALA A 603 8.86 -19.33 -29.02
N PHE A 604 8.88 -19.40 -27.69
CA PHE A 604 10.05 -18.99 -26.90
C PHE A 604 11.16 -20.05 -26.93
N THR A 605 12.39 -19.57 -26.86
CA THR A 605 13.63 -20.38 -26.74
C THR A 605 14.51 -19.78 -25.66
N THR A 606 15.55 -20.48 -25.22
CA THR A 606 16.53 -19.92 -24.28
C THR A 606 17.19 -18.63 -24.79
N ASP A 607 17.29 -18.42 -26.10
CA ASP A 607 17.81 -17.17 -26.68
C ASP A 607 16.79 -16.01 -26.54
N THR A 608 15.50 -16.29 -26.39
CA THR A 608 14.42 -15.33 -26.13
C THR A 608 13.94 -15.34 -24.67
N PHE A 609 14.80 -15.73 -23.74
CA PHE A 609 14.48 -15.89 -22.32
C PHE A 609 13.82 -14.66 -21.71
N ASP A 610 14.26 -13.44 -22.04
CA ASP A 610 13.65 -12.20 -21.55
C ASP A 610 12.18 -12.04 -21.98
N ALA A 611 11.85 -12.45 -23.21
CA ALA A 611 10.47 -12.43 -23.71
C ALA A 611 9.61 -13.48 -23.00
N TYR A 612 10.14 -14.69 -22.80
CA TYR A 612 9.51 -15.75 -22.01
C TYR A 612 9.20 -15.29 -20.58
N ARG A 613 10.16 -14.67 -19.89
CA ARG A 613 9.99 -14.10 -18.54
C ARG A 613 8.90 -13.04 -18.52
N LYS A 614 8.86 -12.15 -19.51
CA LYS A 614 7.82 -11.12 -19.61
C LYS A 614 6.43 -11.71 -19.83
N ASP A 615 6.30 -12.74 -20.66
CA ASP A 615 5.03 -13.42 -20.90
C ASP A 615 4.51 -14.13 -19.64
N ILE A 616 5.38 -14.87 -18.93
CA ILE A 616 5.04 -15.44 -17.60
C ILE A 616 4.54 -14.35 -16.65
N SER A 617 5.27 -13.22 -16.55
CA SER A 617 4.88 -12.13 -15.68
C SER A 617 3.50 -11.57 -16.03
N LYS A 618 3.16 -11.43 -17.31
CA LYS A 618 1.83 -10.99 -17.77
C LYS A 618 0.75 -11.99 -17.38
N ARG A 619 0.95 -13.29 -17.65
CA ARG A 619 -0.03 -14.35 -17.35
C ARG A 619 -0.26 -14.56 -15.86
N MET A 620 0.70 -14.20 -15.01
CA MET A 620 0.52 -14.20 -13.55
C MET A 620 -0.20 -12.95 -13.03
N LYS A 621 -0.26 -11.86 -13.80
CA LYS A 621 -0.83 -10.57 -13.39
C LYS A 621 -2.20 -10.27 -14.00
N GLN A 622 -2.42 -10.64 -15.26
CA GLN A 622 -3.56 -10.24 -16.07
C GLN A 622 -4.60 -11.35 -16.14
N LYS A 623 -5.84 -11.02 -15.77
CA LYS A 623 -6.98 -11.98 -15.74
C LYS A 623 -7.65 -12.15 -17.11
N ASP A 624 -7.39 -11.29 -18.06
CA ASP A 624 -7.85 -11.32 -19.45
C ASP A 624 -7.04 -12.27 -20.36
N LEU A 625 -5.91 -12.75 -19.89
CA LEU A 625 -5.09 -13.78 -20.55
C LEU A 625 -5.29 -15.14 -19.91
N PRO A 626 -5.06 -16.24 -20.64
CA PRO A 626 -4.95 -17.58 -20.03
C PRO A 626 -3.84 -17.56 -18.96
N GLN A 627 -4.23 -17.68 -17.69
CA GLN A 627 -3.32 -17.58 -16.56
C GLN A 627 -2.53 -18.87 -16.34
N ILE A 628 -1.39 -18.75 -15.68
CA ILE A 628 -0.62 -19.88 -15.13
C ILE A 628 -1.21 -20.19 -13.75
N ASP A 629 -1.59 -21.43 -13.51
CA ASP A 629 -2.18 -21.86 -12.25
C ASP A 629 -1.10 -22.07 -11.17
N ILE A 630 0.02 -22.74 -11.54
CA ILE A 630 1.18 -22.94 -10.64
C ILE A 630 2.47 -22.58 -11.37
N LEU A 631 3.26 -21.65 -10.83
CA LEU A 631 4.57 -21.30 -11.33
C LEU A 631 5.67 -21.84 -10.38
N LEU A 632 6.49 -22.80 -10.88
CA LEU A 632 7.64 -23.33 -10.16
C LEU A 632 8.83 -22.37 -10.30
N VAL A 633 9.48 -22.07 -9.17
CA VAL A 633 10.62 -21.13 -9.13
C VAL A 633 11.71 -21.62 -8.16
N VAL A 634 12.96 -21.25 -8.41
CA VAL A 634 14.02 -21.39 -7.41
C VAL A 634 14.22 -20.09 -6.64
N ASN A 635 14.60 -19.02 -7.29
CA ASN A 635 14.81 -17.70 -6.67
C ASN A 635 14.07 -16.58 -7.42
N MET A 636 13.90 -16.74 -8.73
CA MET A 636 13.20 -15.76 -9.55
C MET A 636 11.76 -15.62 -9.07
N PHE A 637 11.19 -14.42 -9.18
CA PHE A 637 9.83 -14.06 -8.75
C PHE A 637 9.58 -14.12 -7.23
N LEU A 638 10.48 -14.66 -6.40
CA LEU A 638 10.36 -14.58 -4.94
C LEU A 638 10.67 -13.17 -4.40
N THR A 639 11.44 -12.40 -5.14
CA THR A 639 11.77 -11.00 -4.79
C THR A 639 11.45 -10.07 -5.96
N GLY A 640 10.90 -8.89 -5.69
CA GLY A 640 10.62 -7.86 -6.71
C GLY A 640 9.39 -8.10 -7.59
N PHE A 641 8.76 -9.26 -7.56
CA PHE A 641 7.57 -9.56 -8.37
C PHE A 641 6.29 -9.12 -7.67
N ASP A 642 5.41 -8.44 -8.39
CA ASP A 642 4.12 -7.98 -7.90
C ASP A 642 2.98 -8.51 -8.78
N ALA A 643 2.13 -9.38 -8.23
CA ALA A 643 0.96 -9.93 -8.89
C ALA A 643 -0.21 -10.01 -7.90
N LYS A 644 -1.24 -9.19 -8.11
CA LYS A 644 -2.45 -9.20 -7.27
C LYS A 644 -3.16 -10.56 -7.29
N PRO A 645 -3.26 -11.29 -8.44
CA PRO A 645 -3.88 -12.61 -8.48
C PRO A 645 -3.11 -13.71 -7.75
N CYS A 646 -1.83 -13.52 -7.41
CA CYS A 646 -1.06 -14.52 -6.67
C CYS A 646 -1.48 -14.52 -5.19
N ASN A 647 -2.19 -15.58 -4.75
CA ASN A 647 -2.61 -15.70 -3.35
C ASN A 647 -1.90 -16.83 -2.58
N THR A 648 -1.29 -17.81 -3.27
CA THR A 648 -0.74 -19.00 -2.64
C THR A 648 0.76 -19.13 -2.92
N LEU A 649 1.53 -19.47 -1.90
CA LEU A 649 2.93 -19.86 -1.97
C LEU A 649 3.10 -21.25 -1.37
N TYR A 650 3.41 -22.22 -2.21
CA TYR A 650 3.94 -23.50 -1.78
C TYR A 650 5.44 -23.39 -1.57
N LEU A 651 5.97 -23.97 -0.48
CA LEU A 651 7.34 -23.77 -0.08
C LEU A 651 8.01 -25.10 0.32
N ASP A 652 8.92 -25.60 -0.53
CA ASP A 652 9.84 -26.69 -0.21
C ASP A 652 11.30 -26.18 -0.26
N LYS A 653 11.54 -25.11 0.49
CA LYS A 653 12.82 -24.42 0.57
C LYS A 653 12.99 -23.80 1.94
N ASN A 654 14.21 -23.86 2.48
CA ASN A 654 14.55 -23.13 3.70
C ASN A 654 14.82 -21.66 3.36
N LEU A 655 13.93 -20.79 3.80
CA LEU A 655 14.07 -19.33 3.71
C LEU A 655 14.28 -18.76 5.09
N VAL A 656 15.11 -17.73 5.18
CA VAL A 656 15.43 -17.04 6.44
C VAL A 656 15.34 -15.52 6.26
N TRP A 657 15.07 -14.82 7.35
CA TRP A 657 15.11 -13.36 7.43
C TRP A 657 14.35 -12.65 6.29
N HIS A 658 15.06 -11.79 5.56
CA HIS A 658 14.50 -10.96 4.48
C HIS A 658 13.96 -11.79 3.31
N THR A 659 14.61 -12.91 2.94
CA THR A 659 14.13 -13.76 1.86
C THR A 659 12.79 -14.41 2.17
N LEU A 660 12.58 -14.80 3.43
CA LEU A 660 11.30 -15.36 3.90
C LEU A 660 10.17 -14.33 3.84
N VAL A 661 10.39 -13.15 4.44
CA VAL A 661 9.35 -12.09 4.44
C VAL A 661 9.04 -11.60 3.04
N GLN A 662 10.03 -11.51 2.16
CA GLN A 662 9.82 -11.12 0.76
C GLN A 662 9.03 -12.17 -0.03
N ALA A 663 9.32 -13.47 0.15
CA ALA A 663 8.58 -14.54 -0.48
C ALA A 663 7.11 -14.57 0.00
N TYR A 664 6.86 -14.48 1.29
CA TYR A 664 5.51 -14.37 1.86
C TYR A 664 4.75 -13.18 1.27
N SER A 665 5.42 -12.03 1.16
CA SER A 665 4.83 -10.80 0.64
C SER A 665 4.46 -10.86 -0.85
N ARG A 666 4.72 -11.98 -1.56
CA ARG A 666 4.17 -12.17 -2.92
C ARG A 666 2.69 -12.49 -2.90
N THR A 667 2.18 -13.06 -1.81
CA THR A 667 0.79 -13.52 -1.71
C THR A 667 -0.16 -12.52 -1.07
N ASN A 668 0.34 -11.52 -0.34
CA ASN A 668 -0.47 -10.64 0.51
C ASN A 668 -0.92 -9.33 -0.15
N ARG A 669 -0.92 -9.25 -1.47
CA ARG A 669 -1.47 -8.09 -2.19
C ARG A 669 -2.98 -8.04 -2.10
N VAL A 670 -3.53 -6.88 -1.77
CA VAL A 670 -4.97 -6.64 -1.82
C VAL A 670 -5.44 -6.71 -3.29
N ASP A 671 -6.47 -7.51 -3.54
CA ASP A 671 -7.13 -7.63 -4.84
C ASP A 671 -8.64 -7.43 -4.66
N LYS A 672 -9.42 -8.49 -4.75
CA LYS A 672 -10.86 -8.48 -4.50
C LYS A 672 -11.19 -8.86 -3.05
N VAL A 673 -12.43 -8.63 -2.64
CA VAL A 673 -12.94 -9.03 -1.30
C VAL A 673 -12.77 -10.53 -1.04
N THR A 674 -12.80 -11.35 -2.08
CA THR A 674 -12.60 -12.81 -2.01
C THR A 674 -11.18 -13.21 -1.62
N LYS A 675 -10.17 -12.35 -1.81
CA LYS A 675 -8.79 -12.57 -1.36
C LYS A 675 -8.60 -11.98 0.03
N GLN A 676 -8.74 -12.78 1.07
CA GLN A 676 -8.72 -12.32 2.46
C GLN A 676 -7.34 -12.36 3.11
N PHE A 677 -6.45 -13.25 2.67
CA PHE A 677 -5.09 -13.42 3.19
C PHE A 677 -4.16 -14.02 2.12
N GLY A 678 -2.85 -13.94 2.36
CA GLY A 678 -1.86 -14.68 1.61
C GLY A 678 -1.71 -16.08 2.20
N GLN A 679 -1.94 -17.10 1.38
CA GLN A 679 -1.84 -18.50 1.77
C GLN A 679 -0.40 -19.00 1.62
N ILE A 680 0.17 -19.57 2.67
CA ILE A 680 1.50 -20.19 2.67
C ILE A 680 1.34 -21.64 3.07
N VAL A 681 1.84 -22.57 2.25
CA VAL A 681 1.87 -24.01 2.57
C VAL A 681 3.33 -24.45 2.54
N THR A 682 3.89 -24.77 3.70
CA THR A 682 5.31 -25.15 3.80
C THR A 682 5.47 -26.64 4.06
N TYR A 683 6.42 -27.26 3.32
CA TYR A 683 6.86 -28.64 3.44
C TYR A 683 8.21 -28.76 4.16
N ARG A 684 8.68 -27.66 4.74
CA ARG A 684 9.89 -27.57 5.59
C ARG A 684 9.52 -27.02 6.96
N ASN A 685 10.27 -27.42 7.98
CA ASN A 685 10.12 -26.83 9.31
C ASN A 685 10.84 -25.48 9.40
N ILE A 686 10.16 -24.43 8.95
CA ILE A 686 10.69 -23.06 8.98
C ILE A 686 10.07 -22.22 10.09
N LYS A 687 9.35 -22.82 11.02
CA LYS A 687 8.64 -22.10 12.09
C LYS A 687 9.55 -21.11 12.85
N LYS A 688 10.71 -21.58 13.33
CA LYS A 688 11.67 -20.73 14.05
C LYS A 688 12.20 -19.60 13.17
N ALA A 689 12.58 -19.90 11.91
CA ALA A 689 13.07 -18.88 10.98
C ALA A 689 12.00 -17.83 10.65
N GLN A 690 10.74 -18.26 10.54
CA GLN A 690 9.59 -17.35 10.38
C GLN A 690 9.43 -16.44 11.59
N ASP A 691 9.43 -17.02 12.79
CA ASP A 691 9.24 -16.28 14.03
C ASP A 691 10.35 -15.22 14.22
N ASP A 692 11.59 -15.59 13.97
CA ASP A 692 12.74 -14.68 14.07
C ASP A 692 12.67 -13.57 13.01
N ALA A 693 12.27 -13.90 11.77
CA ALA A 693 12.12 -12.92 10.71
C ALA A 693 10.97 -11.94 10.97
N LEU A 694 9.83 -12.43 11.43
CA LEU A 694 8.68 -11.58 11.76
C LEU A 694 8.98 -10.66 12.96
N ARG A 695 9.67 -11.14 14.00
CA ARG A 695 10.16 -10.29 15.09
C ARG A 695 11.02 -9.15 14.55
N LEU A 696 12.00 -9.47 13.71
CA LEU A 696 12.94 -8.48 13.21
C LEU A 696 12.28 -7.38 12.37
N PHE A 697 11.30 -7.75 11.54
CA PHE A 697 10.70 -6.83 10.55
C PHE A 697 9.32 -6.28 10.93
N SER A 698 8.74 -6.73 12.05
CA SER A 698 7.46 -6.21 12.58
C SER A 698 7.63 -5.33 13.83
N GLY A 699 8.88 -5.17 14.30
CA GLY A 699 9.14 -4.60 15.62
C GLY A 699 8.96 -5.68 16.70
N ASP A 700 9.40 -5.44 17.94
CA ASP A 700 9.58 -6.43 19.02
C ASP A 700 8.32 -7.23 19.45
N GLY A 701 7.61 -7.93 18.58
CA GLY A 701 6.40 -8.76 18.84
C GLY A 701 6.61 -10.29 18.78
N ASP A 702 5.72 -11.09 19.40
CA ASP A 702 5.77 -12.56 19.37
C ASP A 702 5.06 -13.12 18.12
N PRO A 703 5.69 -14.06 17.39
CA PRO A 703 5.18 -14.62 16.16
C PRO A 703 4.11 -15.74 16.30
N ASN A 704 3.89 -16.28 17.50
CA ASN A 704 3.06 -17.45 17.74
C ASN A 704 1.56 -17.27 17.47
N GLU A 705 1.14 -16.10 17.04
CA GLU A 705 -0.25 -15.70 16.88
C GLU A 705 -0.86 -15.92 15.51
N TYR A 706 -0.08 -16.41 14.59
CA TYR A 706 -0.57 -16.73 13.26
C TYR A 706 -1.17 -18.12 13.17
N LEU A 707 -1.26 -18.86 14.30
CA LEU A 707 -1.87 -20.20 14.36
C LEU A 707 -3.34 -20.08 14.80
N LEU A 708 -4.25 -20.25 13.87
CA LEU A 708 -5.69 -20.23 14.10
C LEU A 708 -6.20 -21.61 14.54
N GLN A 709 -7.12 -21.62 15.52
CA GLN A 709 -8.03 -22.73 15.75
C GLN A 709 -8.97 -22.89 14.55
N ASN A 710 -9.76 -23.95 14.46
CA ASN A 710 -10.69 -24.14 13.37
C ASN A 710 -11.84 -23.09 13.38
N TYR A 711 -12.48 -22.90 12.24
CA TYR A 711 -13.54 -21.92 12.02
C TYR A 711 -14.71 -22.13 13.01
N GLU A 712 -15.15 -23.36 13.18
CA GLU A 712 -16.28 -23.72 14.05
C GLU A 712 -16.03 -23.34 15.50
N TYR A 713 -14.78 -23.38 15.98
CA TYR A 713 -14.41 -22.91 17.31
C TYR A 713 -14.72 -21.41 17.48
N TYR A 714 -14.37 -20.60 16.50
CA TYR A 714 -14.61 -19.14 16.57
C TYR A 714 -16.08 -18.77 16.33
N VAL A 715 -16.82 -19.51 15.49
CA VAL A 715 -18.28 -19.36 15.36
C VAL A 715 -18.95 -19.63 16.71
N ASN A 716 -18.58 -20.70 17.39
CA ASN A 716 -19.11 -21.00 18.73
C ASN A 716 -18.73 -19.93 19.76
N GLN A 717 -17.53 -19.38 19.70
CA GLN A 717 -17.15 -18.22 20.54
C GLN A 717 -18.06 -17.00 20.28
N TRP A 718 -18.33 -16.67 19.03
CA TRP A 718 -19.24 -15.58 18.65
C TRP A 718 -20.63 -15.79 19.23
N LEU A 719 -21.22 -16.96 19.00
CA LEU A 719 -22.56 -17.32 19.50
C LEU A 719 -22.64 -17.25 21.03
N ASN A 720 -21.55 -17.49 21.76
CA ASN A 720 -21.48 -17.37 23.22
C ASN A 720 -21.24 -15.93 23.71
N GLN A 721 -20.62 -15.08 22.92
CA GLN A 721 -20.27 -13.69 23.27
C GLN A 721 -21.40 -12.72 23.01
N VAL A 722 -22.20 -12.91 21.93
CA VAL A 722 -23.35 -12.05 21.62
C VAL A 722 -24.35 -11.95 22.75
N PRO A 723 -24.77 -13.04 23.42
CA PRO A 723 -25.66 -12.96 24.61
C PRO A 723 -25.05 -12.14 25.77
N ILE A 724 -23.73 -12.09 25.92
CA ILE A 724 -23.06 -11.28 26.93
C ILE A 724 -23.19 -9.79 26.62
N LEU A 725 -23.00 -9.42 25.35
CA LEU A 725 -23.25 -8.05 24.89
C LEU A 725 -24.71 -7.64 25.09
N ARG A 726 -25.67 -8.48 24.67
CA ARG A 726 -27.10 -8.23 24.75
C ARG A 726 -27.63 -8.17 26.21
N LYS A 727 -26.92 -8.74 27.19
CA LYS A 727 -27.24 -8.51 28.62
C LYS A 727 -26.93 -7.10 29.08
N VAL A 728 -25.99 -6.42 28.44
CA VAL A 728 -25.62 -5.04 28.78
C VAL A 728 -26.44 -4.03 27.97
N ALA A 729 -26.63 -4.29 26.70
CA ALA A 729 -27.48 -3.52 25.77
C ALA A 729 -28.10 -4.48 24.75
N ARG A 730 -29.43 -4.52 24.67
CA ARG A 730 -30.15 -5.46 23.79
C ARG A 730 -30.10 -5.03 22.34
N THR A 731 -30.14 -3.71 22.12
CA THR A 731 -30.09 -3.09 20.81
C THR A 731 -29.02 -1.96 20.81
N PRO A 732 -28.57 -1.53 19.62
CA PRO A 732 -27.67 -0.39 19.50
C PRO A 732 -28.22 0.90 20.12
N GLU A 733 -29.51 1.16 20.03
CA GLU A 733 -30.15 2.33 20.65
C GLU A 733 -30.11 2.25 22.19
N GLU A 734 -30.26 1.06 22.77
CA GLU A 734 -30.10 0.86 24.22
C GLU A 734 -28.64 1.11 24.61
N ALA A 735 -27.66 0.71 23.79
CA ALA A 735 -26.25 1.01 24.01
C ALA A 735 -26.01 2.53 24.07
N GLY A 736 -26.61 3.29 23.15
CA GLY A 736 -26.51 4.75 23.11
C GLY A 736 -27.13 5.44 24.33
N ASN A 737 -28.02 4.77 25.05
CA ASN A 737 -28.70 5.29 26.24
C ASN A 737 -28.06 4.86 27.57
N LEU A 738 -26.93 4.17 27.57
CA LEU A 738 -26.20 3.77 28.78
C LEU A 738 -25.72 5.01 29.54
N LYS A 739 -26.00 5.07 30.85
CA LYS A 739 -25.72 6.26 31.69
C LYS A 739 -24.72 5.99 32.81
N SER A 740 -24.61 4.76 33.28
CA SER A 740 -23.70 4.40 34.37
C SER A 740 -22.30 4.10 33.81
N GLU A 741 -21.26 4.57 34.50
CA GLU A 741 -19.87 4.27 34.14
C GLU A 741 -19.61 2.76 34.16
N ASP A 742 -20.20 2.02 35.07
CA ASP A 742 -20.04 0.57 35.12
C ASP A 742 -20.71 -0.14 33.96
N THR A 743 -21.90 0.30 33.54
CA THR A 743 -22.58 -0.31 32.39
C THR A 743 -21.87 0.03 31.08
N ILE A 744 -21.34 1.24 30.92
CA ILE A 744 -20.53 1.64 29.78
C ILE A 744 -19.24 0.81 29.71
N ARG A 745 -18.57 0.62 30.86
CA ARG A 745 -17.38 -0.23 30.95
C ARG A 745 -17.69 -1.69 30.59
N MET A 746 -18.80 -2.24 31.10
CA MET A 746 -19.22 -3.60 30.74
C MET A 746 -19.51 -3.72 29.23
N PHE A 747 -20.16 -2.72 28.64
CA PHE A 747 -20.41 -2.66 27.21
C PHE A 747 -19.10 -2.66 26.40
N ILE A 748 -18.17 -1.77 26.76
CA ILE A 748 -16.84 -1.69 26.11
C ILE A 748 -16.12 -3.05 26.14
N LEU A 749 -16.10 -3.72 27.29
CA LEU A 749 -15.42 -5.01 27.45
C LEU A 749 -16.11 -6.14 26.66
N ALA A 750 -17.44 -6.18 26.68
CA ALA A 750 -18.23 -7.19 25.96
C ALA A 750 -18.09 -7.04 24.45
N PHE A 751 -18.28 -5.82 23.95
CA PHE A 751 -18.18 -5.54 22.51
C PHE A 751 -16.76 -5.78 21.97
N ARG A 752 -15.75 -5.45 22.76
CA ARG A 752 -14.36 -5.68 22.40
C ARG A 752 -14.05 -7.17 22.20
N ARG A 753 -14.47 -8.05 23.10
CA ARG A 753 -14.28 -9.50 22.94
C ARG A 753 -14.95 -10.02 21.67
N LEU A 754 -16.16 -9.52 21.41
CA LEU A 754 -16.91 -9.86 20.21
C LEU A 754 -16.16 -9.43 18.93
N SER A 755 -15.65 -8.21 18.90
CA SER A 755 -14.85 -7.69 17.78
C SER A 755 -13.59 -8.51 17.53
N GLN A 756 -12.92 -8.95 18.58
CA GLN A 756 -11.73 -9.81 18.47
C GLN A 756 -12.08 -11.14 17.78
N THR A 757 -13.18 -11.77 18.18
CA THR A 757 -13.65 -13.01 17.57
C THR A 757 -14.05 -12.83 16.11
N LEU A 758 -14.76 -11.76 15.78
CA LEU A 758 -15.13 -11.44 14.39
C LEU A 758 -13.90 -11.22 13.50
N ALA A 759 -12.93 -10.49 14.02
CA ALA A 759 -11.69 -10.26 13.29
C ALA A 759 -10.97 -11.57 12.95
N THR A 760 -10.96 -12.52 13.86
CA THR A 760 -10.41 -13.85 13.64
C THR A 760 -11.26 -14.64 12.63
N LEU A 761 -12.59 -14.64 12.77
CA LEU A 761 -13.51 -15.30 11.83
C LEU A 761 -13.34 -14.80 10.40
N LYS A 762 -13.22 -13.50 10.21
CA LYS A 762 -12.97 -12.88 8.89
C LYS A 762 -11.63 -13.28 8.26
N THR A 763 -10.76 -14.03 8.95
CA THR A 763 -9.53 -14.59 8.38
C THR A 763 -9.73 -15.90 7.63
N PHE A 764 -10.84 -16.59 7.87
CA PHE A 764 -11.11 -17.87 7.26
C PHE A 764 -11.73 -17.69 5.87
N SER A 765 -11.30 -18.50 4.89
CA SER A 765 -11.80 -18.47 3.52
C SER A 765 -13.29 -18.80 3.40
N LYS A 766 -13.80 -19.60 4.34
CA LYS A 766 -15.22 -19.99 4.43
C LYS A 766 -16.07 -19.04 5.26
N PHE A 767 -15.52 -17.87 5.65
CA PHE A 767 -16.30 -16.89 6.43
C PHE A 767 -17.52 -16.43 5.64
N ASP A 768 -18.68 -16.58 6.24
CA ASP A 768 -19.94 -16.03 5.77
C ASP A 768 -20.65 -15.36 6.95
N TRP A 769 -21.11 -14.13 6.77
CA TRP A 769 -21.91 -13.44 7.78
C TRP A 769 -23.20 -14.19 8.14
N ASN A 770 -23.76 -14.99 7.20
CA ASN A 770 -24.95 -15.79 7.46
C ASN A 770 -24.75 -16.79 8.61
N ASP A 771 -23.52 -17.27 8.84
CA ASP A 771 -23.20 -18.15 9.97
C ASP A 771 -23.29 -17.42 11.32
N LEU A 772 -23.18 -16.10 11.33
CA LEU A 772 -23.17 -15.23 12.51
C LEU A 772 -24.47 -14.47 12.70
N ALA A 773 -25.21 -14.18 11.62
CA ALA A 773 -26.42 -13.36 11.58
C ALA A 773 -27.57 -13.92 12.42
N VAL A 774 -27.54 -15.22 12.72
CA VAL A 774 -28.48 -15.87 13.65
C VAL A 774 -28.46 -15.22 15.05
N ALA A 775 -27.30 -14.66 15.46
CA ALA A 775 -27.14 -14.01 16.77
C ALA A 775 -27.02 -12.49 16.67
N LEU A 776 -26.32 -12.00 15.65
CA LEU A 776 -26.06 -10.58 15.39
C LEU A 776 -25.65 -10.41 13.94
N ASP A 777 -26.40 -9.63 13.15
CA ASP A 777 -26.09 -9.37 11.74
C ASP A 777 -25.03 -8.26 11.58
N GLU A 778 -24.59 -8.01 10.34
CA GLU A 778 -23.51 -7.08 10.02
C GLU A 778 -23.90 -5.63 10.35
N ASP A 779 -25.13 -5.23 10.04
CA ASP A 779 -25.59 -3.85 10.20
C ASP A 779 -25.70 -3.53 11.70
N GLU A 780 -26.34 -4.41 12.47
CA GLU A 780 -26.47 -4.25 13.93
C GLU A 780 -25.10 -4.27 14.64
N TYR A 781 -24.16 -5.11 14.17
CA TYR A 781 -22.78 -5.11 14.68
C TYR A 781 -22.08 -3.76 14.44
N GLU A 782 -22.20 -3.17 13.26
CA GLU A 782 -21.54 -1.89 12.94
C GLU A 782 -22.16 -0.71 13.71
N GLU A 783 -23.45 -0.77 13.99
CA GLU A 783 -24.11 0.20 14.88
C GLU A 783 -23.61 0.10 16.33
N PHE A 784 -23.51 -1.11 16.90
CA PHE A 784 -22.88 -1.32 18.21
C PHE A 784 -21.43 -0.84 18.26
N LYS A 785 -20.68 -1.04 17.18
CA LYS A 785 -19.30 -0.59 17.04
C LYS A 785 -19.18 0.93 17.10
N SER A 786 -20.10 1.64 16.48
CA SER A 786 -20.11 3.10 16.51
C SER A 786 -20.33 3.64 17.94
N TRP A 787 -21.21 3.00 18.73
CA TRP A 787 -21.40 3.34 20.12
C TRP A 787 -20.20 2.95 20.99
N TYR A 788 -19.59 1.81 20.73
CA TYR A 788 -18.35 1.42 21.41
C TYR A 788 -17.26 2.46 21.24
N LEU A 789 -17.01 2.92 20.01
CA LEU A 789 -16.00 3.94 19.71
C LEU A 789 -16.31 5.26 20.41
N TYR A 790 -17.56 5.66 20.45
CA TYR A 790 -18.00 6.87 21.14
C TYR A 790 -17.76 6.81 22.66
N PHE A 791 -18.18 5.74 23.33
CA PHE A 791 -18.01 5.62 24.79
C PHE A 791 -16.56 5.43 25.20
N TYR A 792 -15.80 4.73 24.40
CA TYR A 792 -14.39 4.54 24.66
C TYR A 792 -13.65 5.88 24.68
N ASP A 793 -13.89 6.73 23.72
CA ASP A 793 -13.28 8.06 23.65
C ASP A 793 -13.67 8.93 24.88
N GLN A 794 -14.91 8.87 25.31
CA GLN A 794 -15.38 9.58 26.49
C GLN A 794 -14.71 9.09 27.79
N THR A 795 -14.38 7.82 27.90
CA THR A 795 -13.73 7.24 29.08
C THR A 795 -12.25 7.60 29.18
N LYS A 796 -11.56 7.73 28.06
CA LYS A 796 -10.13 8.08 28.01
C LYS A 796 -9.83 9.47 28.59
N HIS A 797 -10.77 10.40 28.53
CA HIS A 797 -10.59 11.80 28.95
C HIS A 797 -10.96 12.10 30.42
N ARG A 798 -11.50 11.15 31.16
CA ARG A 798 -12.04 11.42 32.53
C ARG A 798 -11.12 11.11 33.69
N THR A 799 -9.93 10.56 33.49
CA THR A 799 -9.00 10.23 34.57
C THR A 799 -7.90 11.29 34.70
N PRO A 800 -7.74 11.94 35.86
CA PRO A 800 -6.72 12.99 36.06
C PRO A 800 -5.26 12.54 35.91
N ASN A 801 -4.99 11.24 35.85
CA ASN A 801 -3.66 10.65 35.77
C ASN A 801 -3.50 9.68 34.59
N GLY A 802 -4.38 9.68 33.59
CA GLY A 802 -4.27 8.79 32.45
C GLY A 802 -4.41 7.29 32.74
N LYS A 803 -4.70 6.91 33.99
CA LYS A 803 -4.92 5.53 34.38
C LYS A 803 -6.43 5.27 34.46
N ILE A 804 -6.94 4.57 33.45
CA ILE A 804 -8.27 3.98 33.53
C ILE A 804 -8.19 2.81 34.53
N PRO A 805 -9.16 2.64 35.45
CA PRO A 805 -9.22 1.47 36.34
C PRO A 805 -9.74 0.25 35.54
N VAL A 806 -8.97 -0.21 34.59
CA VAL A 806 -9.18 -1.43 33.83
C VAL A 806 -7.90 -2.24 33.95
N PRO A 807 -7.97 -3.58 34.06
CA PRO A 807 -6.76 -4.41 34.19
C PRO A 807 -5.69 -4.01 33.17
N VAL A 808 -4.45 -3.92 33.63
CA VAL A 808 -3.28 -3.32 32.98
C VAL A 808 -2.88 -4.01 31.65
N ASP A 809 -3.46 -5.18 31.38
CA ASP A 809 -3.14 -6.00 30.21
C ASP A 809 -3.94 -5.68 28.94
N VAL A 810 -4.57 -4.51 28.89
CA VAL A 810 -5.47 -4.15 27.82
C VAL A 810 -5.01 -2.87 27.17
N ASP A 811 -4.27 -3.00 26.10
CA ASP A 811 -3.96 -1.85 25.25
C ASP A 811 -5.23 -1.44 24.47
N PHE A 812 -5.71 -0.24 24.77
CA PHE A 812 -7.02 0.25 24.34
C PHE A 812 -6.93 1.09 23.08
N ASP A 813 -6.33 0.59 22.07
CA ASP A 813 -6.45 1.28 20.81
C ASP A 813 -7.83 0.99 20.19
N ILE A 814 -8.64 2.02 20.01
CA ILE A 814 -10.00 1.96 19.45
C ILE A 814 -10.02 1.31 18.07
N GLU A 815 -8.91 1.45 17.34
CA GLU A 815 -8.70 0.84 16.04
C GLU A 815 -8.72 -0.69 16.06
N LEU A 816 -8.61 -1.31 17.24
CA LEU A 816 -8.75 -2.75 17.44
C LEU A 816 -10.11 -3.31 17.08
N VAL A 817 -11.12 -2.48 17.02
CA VAL A 817 -12.43 -2.86 16.56
C VAL A 817 -12.46 -3.20 15.08
N ARG A 818 -11.45 -2.76 14.32
CA ARG A 818 -11.28 -3.18 12.93
C ARG A 818 -10.59 -4.53 12.86
N THR A 819 -11.07 -5.33 11.94
CA THR A 819 -10.58 -6.66 11.64
C THR A 819 -9.05 -6.71 11.46
N ASP A 820 -8.47 -5.66 10.88
CA ASP A 820 -7.05 -5.60 10.53
C ASP A 820 -6.13 -5.27 11.73
N ARG A 821 -6.67 -4.71 12.83
CA ARG A 821 -5.88 -4.22 13.95
C ARG A 821 -5.80 -5.15 15.14
N ILE A 822 -6.67 -6.10 15.27
CA ILE A 822 -6.60 -7.09 16.35
C ILE A 822 -5.27 -7.84 16.30
N ASN A 823 -4.69 -8.05 15.15
CA ASN A 823 -3.36 -8.64 15.02
C ASN A 823 -2.22 -7.72 15.49
N VAL A 824 -2.41 -6.40 15.42
CA VAL A 824 -1.40 -5.43 15.91
C VAL A 824 -1.40 -5.34 17.43
N VAL A 825 -2.58 -5.35 18.05
CA VAL A 825 -2.66 -5.31 19.54
C VAL A 825 -2.21 -6.61 20.15
N TYR A 826 -2.49 -7.71 19.53
CA TYR A 826 -1.97 -8.96 19.98
C TYR A 826 -0.44 -8.97 19.84
N ILE A 827 0.14 -8.51 18.74
CA ILE A 827 1.58 -8.27 18.61
C ILE A 827 2.09 -7.39 19.78
N CYS A 828 1.37 -6.34 20.17
CA CYS A 828 1.76 -5.46 21.27
C CYS A 828 1.58 -6.07 22.67
N LEU A 829 0.59 -6.94 22.90
CA LEU A 829 0.37 -7.62 24.20
C LEU A 829 1.47 -8.63 24.55
N LEU A 830 2.18 -9.15 23.57
CA LEU A 830 3.26 -10.10 23.77
C LEU A 830 4.61 -9.46 24.09
N TYR A 831 4.74 -8.13 23.95
CA TYR A 831 5.88 -7.38 24.49
C TYR A 831 5.91 -7.37 26.02
N THR A 832 4.77 -7.60 26.65
CA THR A 832 4.65 -7.53 28.12
C THR A 832 4.73 -8.88 28.82
N SER A 833 4.85 -9.98 28.08
CA SER A 833 5.05 -11.32 28.67
C SER A 833 6.54 -11.64 28.79
N PRO A 834 7.03 -12.02 29.97
CA PRO A 834 8.45 -12.38 30.15
C PRO A 834 8.82 -13.56 29.27
N SER A 835 9.97 -13.45 28.62
CA SER A 835 10.56 -14.51 27.78
C SER A 835 10.65 -15.84 28.55
N PRO A 836 10.43 -17.00 27.91
CA PRO A 836 10.68 -18.31 28.52
C PRO A 836 12.11 -18.53 29.00
N ARG A 837 13.04 -17.60 28.69
CA ARG A 837 14.43 -17.63 29.18
C ARG A 837 14.61 -17.00 30.56
N ASP A 838 13.59 -16.29 31.06
CA ASP A 838 13.63 -15.63 32.38
C ASP A 838 12.86 -16.40 33.45
N ARG A 839 12.50 -17.67 33.18
CA ARG A 839 11.99 -18.64 34.15
C ARG A 839 12.94 -19.79 34.42
#